data_165eb2205ab9ad2e76f6e7a74066806e
#
_entry.id   165eb2205ab9ad2e76f6e7a74066806e
#
_cell.length_a   1.000
_cell.length_b   1.000
_cell.length_c   1.000
_cell.angle_alpha   90.00
_cell.angle_beta   90.00
_cell.angle_gamma   90.00
#
_symmetry.space_group_name_H-M   'P 1'
#
loop_
_entity.id
_entity.type
_entity.pdbx_description
1 polymer ?
#
loop_
_entity_poly.entity_id
_entity_poly.type
_entity_poly.pdbx_seq_one_letter_code
_entity_poly.pdbx_strand_id
1 'polypeptide(L)'
;MSDFDKDFHGIPIVSLEEAIKRVKAIIIAATPSSTSIVFNRIYNKVPSFIDIYDMRGKKLIPQTFQNIEYWDENSEKLKRLINNYDVISFDIFDTLIMRKTLSVDDLWIIVQEKLSKKNINIPFVKMRRNAENIANQKISAPSIEYIYKILKEQNNLADDMINVIKKLEIQTDMDNIIPRYEMNKILQYAKEKEKTIVFTSDMYYSMKQIISILKKNGINVPRDIFISCEMGGSKVDGVLFKKLKLRFAEKNILHIGDNYEYDFKNAKKYGIDSYWIMGHCDLFSFSSISSLLDYHDWNSRKILGYISSKLFNNPFCICETKGKLEINTYEKLAILFLPITLMFMKYIEQQSENYNIILFPSRDGFFLYKAFRKINKLKSCSIYFYTSRSGISSATAKNENEIKLLCDKLWIEKRQNIKRFVENQFQIDVDESFDLTVEEALEKYDKDKILNKILQYKEEILDKCLNNHNNYMKYIKEIGILDDEKIAVIDIVTHGTLIKGISDLIQQEIDLIALGTSNIPNRYIDDIKRVKSIYGNINVTKDYMQISLSDLSELHLLIEILYSSWDGQFLRFDENGKPLFLKDSEYDIELLKKFQLELMKLIQEIYEDFSDEINKSFALDVLNSIRGEKSIIADEMRDRFVFNDPYDDEILNTNILYKINKR
;
A
#
# COMPACT_ATOMS: atom_id res chain seq x y z
N MET A 1 -19.43 -3.32 -33.89
CA MET A 1 -20.10 -4.50 -34.48
C MET A 1 -19.45 -5.72 -33.86
N SER A 2 -20.20 -6.51 -33.13
CA SER A 2 -19.71 -7.70 -32.43
C SER A 2 -19.50 -8.83 -33.46
N ASP A 3 -18.33 -9.45 -33.45
CA ASP A 3 -17.98 -10.61 -34.26
C ASP A 3 -18.67 -11.89 -33.72
N PHE A 4 -20.01 -11.91 -33.73
CA PHE A 4 -20.82 -12.98 -33.15
C PHE A 4 -20.84 -14.28 -33.95
N ASP A 5 -20.03 -14.49 -34.96
CA ASP A 5 -19.99 -15.72 -35.76
C ASP A 5 -18.59 -16.33 -35.88
N LYS A 6 -17.68 -15.99 -34.93
CA LYS A 6 -16.32 -16.53 -34.91
C LYS A 6 -16.11 -17.40 -33.70
N ASP A 7 -15.37 -18.47 -33.85
CA ASP A 7 -14.82 -19.20 -32.73
C ASP A 7 -13.43 -18.63 -32.33
N PHE A 8 -13.07 -18.79 -31.07
CA PHE A 8 -11.74 -18.53 -30.57
C PHE A 8 -11.12 -19.86 -30.14
N HIS A 9 -10.18 -20.39 -30.93
CA HIS A 9 -9.55 -21.70 -30.72
C HIS A 9 -10.53 -22.86 -30.56
N GLY A 10 -11.60 -22.88 -31.38
CA GLY A 10 -12.66 -23.91 -31.35
C GLY A 10 -13.72 -23.68 -30.27
N ILE A 11 -13.65 -22.58 -29.53
CA ILE A 11 -14.69 -22.19 -28.54
C ILE A 11 -15.63 -21.16 -29.20
N PRO A 12 -16.93 -21.42 -29.28
CA PRO A 12 -17.85 -20.52 -29.93
C PRO A 12 -18.01 -19.20 -29.17
N ILE A 13 -17.97 -18.09 -29.90
CA ILE A 13 -18.30 -16.76 -29.37
C ILE A 13 -19.81 -16.57 -29.45
N VAL A 14 -20.45 -16.41 -28.29
CA VAL A 14 -21.92 -16.29 -28.22
C VAL A 14 -22.33 -15.06 -27.41
N SER A 15 -23.57 -14.61 -27.54
CA SER A 15 -24.11 -13.53 -26.70
C SER A 15 -24.23 -13.96 -25.22
N LEU A 16 -24.27 -12.99 -24.30
CA LEU A 16 -24.54 -13.28 -22.89
C LEU A 16 -25.84 -14.04 -22.69
N GLU A 17 -26.91 -13.66 -23.43
CA GLU A 17 -28.22 -14.28 -23.36
C GLU A 17 -28.23 -15.74 -23.84
N GLU A 18 -27.35 -16.12 -24.74
CA GLU A 18 -27.14 -17.49 -25.16
C GLU A 18 -26.21 -18.25 -24.19
N ALA A 19 -25.15 -17.61 -23.70
CA ALA A 19 -24.22 -18.19 -22.74
C ALA A 19 -24.90 -18.62 -21.44
N ILE A 20 -25.77 -17.79 -20.86
CA ILE A 20 -26.46 -18.07 -19.57
C ILE A 20 -27.40 -19.30 -19.67
N LYS A 21 -27.80 -19.74 -20.88
CA LYS A 21 -28.62 -20.97 -21.07
C LYS A 21 -27.76 -22.25 -21.01
N ARG A 22 -26.43 -22.14 -21.12
CA ARG A 22 -25.50 -23.27 -21.32
C ARG A 22 -24.48 -23.44 -20.23
N VAL A 23 -24.27 -22.40 -19.40
CA VAL A 23 -23.16 -22.39 -18.41
C VAL A 23 -23.69 -22.48 -16.99
N LYS A 24 -22.84 -23.00 -16.09
CA LYS A 24 -23.10 -23.02 -14.63
C LYS A 24 -22.35 -21.90 -13.91
N ALA A 25 -21.35 -21.30 -14.56
CA ALA A 25 -20.60 -20.17 -14.04
C ALA A 25 -20.09 -19.30 -15.19
N ILE A 26 -19.81 -18.04 -14.91
CA ILE A 26 -19.23 -17.06 -15.83
C ILE A 26 -17.91 -16.59 -15.23
N ILE A 27 -16.85 -16.54 -16.05
CA ILE A 27 -15.58 -15.94 -15.68
C ILE A 27 -15.42 -14.65 -16.49
N ILE A 28 -15.25 -13.53 -15.80
CA ILE A 28 -14.95 -12.24 -16.44
C ILE A 28 -13.45 -12.17 -16.69
N ALA A 29 -13.05 -12.38 -17.95
CA ALA A 29 -11.67 -12.29 -18.42
C ALA A 29 -11.32 -10.84 -18.78
N ALA A 30 -11.20 -9.99 -17.76
CA ALA A 30 -10.89 -8.56 -17.91
C ALA A 30 -9.83 -8.14 -16.88
N THR A 31 -9.20 -6.98 -17.11
CA THR A 31 -8.31 -6.39 -16.10
C THR A 31 -9.07 -6.13 -14.79
N PRO A 32 -8.44 -6.11 -13.63
CA PRO A 32 -9.12 -5.84 -12.36
C PRO A 32 -9.98 -4.58 -12.38
N SER A 33 -9.49 -3.50 -13.00
CA SER A 33 -10.24 -2.25 -13.17
C SER A 33 -11.50 -2.40 -14.04
N SER A 34 -11.45 -3.24 -15.06
CA SER A 34 -12.57 -3.48 -15.95
C SER A 34 -13.54 -4.56 -15.45
N THR A 35 -13.07 -5.44 -14.55
CA THR A 35 -13.88 -6.55 -14.02
C THR A 35 -15.12 -6.05 -13.29
N SER A 36 -15.01 -5.03 -12.44
CA SER A 36 -16.13 -4.43 -11.71
C SER A 36 -17.13 -3.78 -12.66
N ILE A 37 -16.65 -3.10 -13.70
CA ILE A 37 -17.51 -2.47 -14.72
C ILE A 37 -18.31 -3.52 -15.49
N VAL A 38 -17.63 -4.57 -15.93
CA VAL A 38 -18.28 -5.68 -16.67
C VAL A 38 -19.25 -6.41 -15.75
N PHE A 39 -18.87 -6.70 -14.51
CA PHE A 39 -19.71 -7.35 -13.52
C PHE A 39 -21.01 -6.56 -13.29
N ASN A 40 -20.94 -5.28 -12.98
CA ASN A 40 -22.11 -4.43 -12.74
C ASN A 40 -23.03 -4.34 -13.97
N ARG A 41 -22.47 -4.45 -15.17
CA ARG A 41 -23.22 -4.42 -16.42
C ARG A 41 -24.00 -5.70 -16.68
N ILE A 42 -23.47 -6.87 -16.24
CA ILE A 42 -24.07 -8.18 -16.52
C ILE A 42 -24.82 -8.77 -15.34
N TYR A 43 -24.50 -8.39 -14.09
CA TYR A 43 -25.02 -9.02 -12.88
C TYR A 43 -26.55 -9.15 -12.86
N ASN A 44 -27.28 -8.07 -13.14
CA ASN A 44 -28.76 -8.07 -13.16
C ASN A 44 -29.38 -8.84 -14.35
N LYS A 45 -28.56 -9.27 -15.31
CA LYS A 45 -28.96 -10.04 -16.48
C LYS A 45 -28.68 -11.53 -16.35
N VAL A 46 -27.87 -11.90 -15.35
CA VAL A 46 -27.46 -13.28 -15.10
C VAL A 46 -28.35 -13.88 -14.00
N PRO A 47 -28.95 -15.07 -14.22
CA PRO A 47 -29.74 -15.75 -13.21
C PRO A 47 -28.95 -16.02 -11.92
N SER A 48 -29.60 -15.91 -10.77
CA SER A 48 -28.96 -16.02 -9.43
C SER A 48 -28.32 -17.39 -9.13
N PHE A 49 -28.63 -18.41 -9.90
CA PHE A 49 -28.01 -19.75 -9.76
C PHE A 49 -26.72 -19.89 -10.59
N ILE A 50 -26.34 -18.87 -11.38
CA ILE A 50 -25.07 -18.83 -12.13
C ILE A 50 -24.12 -17.92 -11.38
N ASP A 51 -23.04 -18.48 -10.87
CA ASP A 51 -22.00 -17.72 -10.19
C ASP A 51 -21.10 -17.00 -11.19
N ILE A 52 -20.71 -15.78 -10.86
CA ILE A 52 -19.78 -14.97 -11.65
C ILE A 52 -18.46 -14.88 -10.92
N TYR A 53 -17.37 -15.15 -11.64
CA TYR A 53 -16.00 -15.14 -11.10
C TYR A 53 -15.10 -14.17 -11.87
N ASP A 54 -14.07 -13.67 -11.22
CA ASP A 54 -12.94 -13.03 -11.90
C ASP A 54 -11.96 -14.09 -12.47
N MET A 55 -10.94 -13.64 -13.19
CA MET A 55 -9.92 -14.53 -13.79
C MET A 55 -9.11 -15.32 -12.76
N ARG A 56 -9.11 -14.91 -11.49
CA ARG A 56 -8.41 -15.57 -10.38
C ARG A 56 -9.27 -16.61 -9.68
N GLY A 57 -10.50 -16.81 -10.16
CA GLY A 57 -11.45 -17.74 -9.58
C GLY A 57 -12.18 -17.19 -8.36
N LYS A 58 -12.11 -15.88 -8.12
CA LYS A 58 -12.84 -15.22 -7.05
C LYS A 58 -14.29 -15.01 -7.47
N LYS A 59 -15.24 -15.45 -6.63
CA LYS A 59 -16.65 -15.18 -6.82
C LYS A 59 -16.95 -13.70 -6.64
N LEU A 60 -17.56 -13.08 -7.66
CA LEU A 60 -17.98 -11.69 -7.61
C LEU A 60 -19.38 -11.60 -7.02
N ILE A 61 -19.55 -10.72 -6.05
CA ILE A 61 -20.83 -10.45 -5.37
C ILE A 61 -21.17 -8.98 -5.60
N PRO A 62 -22.46 -8.63 -5.82
CA PRO A 62 -22.85 -7.24 -5.96
C PRO A 62 -22.50 -6.45 -4.71
N GLN A 63 -21.85 -5.33 -4.88
CA GLN A 63 -21.59 -4.41 -3.76
C GLN A 63 -22.90 -3.65 -3.44
N THR A 64 -23.61 -4.11 -2.42
CA THR A 64 -24.88 -3.51 -1.95
C THR A 64 -24.68 -2.32 -1.01
N PHE A 65 -23.64 -1.49 -1.24
CA PHE A 65 -23.26 -0.41 -0.33
C PHE A 65 -24.16 0.83 -0.38
N GLN A 66 -25.06 0.93 -1.36
CA GLN A 66 -25.69 2.21 -1.69
C GLN A 66 -26.86 2.62 -0.77
N ASN A 67 -27.40 1.72 0.07
CA ASN A 67 -28.61 2.01 0.87
C ASN A 67 -28.51 1.53 2.33
N ILE A 68 -27.41 1.83 3.02
CA ILE A 68 -27.28 1.54 4.46
C ILE A 68 -27.59 2.81 5.23
N GLU A 69 -28.54 2.76 6.17
CA GLU A 69 -28.91 3.89 7.03
C GLU A 69 -27.71 4.48 7.79
N TYR A 70 -26.65 3.69 7.99
CA TYR A 70 -25.41 4.13 8.65
C TYR A 70 -24.68 5.26 7.91
N TRP A 71 -24.89 5.42 6.59
CA TRP A 71 -24.24 6.49 5.84
C TRP A 71 -24.73 7.90 6.21
N ASP A 72 -25.82 8.00 6.95
CA ASP A 72 -26.31 9.29 7.47
C ASP A 72 -25.71 9.64 8.85
N GLU A 73 -24.88 8.76 9.43
CA GLU A 73 -24.26 8.98 10.73
C GLU A 73 -22.97 9.82 10.65
N ASN A 74 -22.75 10.67 11.66
CA ASN A 74 -21.56 11.51 11.77
C ASN A 74 -21.31 11.94 13.22
N SER A 75 -20.10 12.47 13.48
CA SER A 75 -19.69 12.96 14.81
C SER A 75 -20.61 14.01 15.39
N GLU A 76 -21.11 14.94 14.57
CA GLU A 76 -21.93 16.05 15.05
C GLU A 76 -23.35 15.58 15.43
N LYS A 77 -23.89 14.59 14.74
CA LYS A 77 -25.15 13.95 15.11
C LYS A 77 -25.04 13.25 16.46
N LEU A 78 -23.95 12.52 16.67
CA LEU A 78 -23.68 11.84 17.94
C LEU A 78 -23.46 12.85 19.09
N LYS A 79 -22.70 13.92 18.88
CA LYS A 79 -22.51 14.98 19.87
C LYS A 79 -23.83 15.65 20.25
N ARG A 80 -24.70 15.94 19.29
CA ARG A 80 -26.06 16.51 19.57
C ARG A 80 -26.88 15.53 20.38
N LEU A 81 -26.82 14.24 20.08
CA LEU A 81 -27.53 13.22 20.83
C LEU A 81 -27.05 13.15 22.29
N ILE A 82 -25.73 13.15 22.53
CA ILE A 82 -25.09 13.12 23.86
C ILE A 82 -25.64 14.24 24.78
N ASN A 83 -25.94 15.42 24.24
CA ASN A 83 -26.44 16.53 25.04
C ASN A 83 -27.77 16.23 25.79
N ASN A 84 -28.58 15.30 25.28
CA ASN A 84 -29.89 14.96 25.81
C ASN A 84 -29.85 13.92 26.95
N TYR A 85 -28.67 13.41 27.30
CA TYR A 85 -28.51 12.35 28.30
C TYR A 85 -27.68 12.81 29.50
N ASP A 86 -27.93 12.21 30.66
CA ASP A 86 -27.17 12.45 31.90
C ASP A 86 -25.93 11.57 31.98
N VAL A 87 -26.07 10.33 31.54
CA VAL A 87 -25.03 9.28 31.59
C VAL A 87 -24.72 8.79 30.20
N ILE A 88 -23.44 8.79 29.86
CA ILE A 88 -22.95 8.24 28.60
C ILE A 88 -22.10 7.00 28.89
N SER A 89 -22.61 5.86 28.49
CA SER A 89 -21.94 4.57 28.60
C SER A 89 -21.26 4.24 27.28
N PHE A 90 -19.94 4.05 27.31
CA PHE A 90 -19.17 3.61 26.13
C PHE A 90 -18.80 2.14 26.29
N ASP A 91 -18.95 1.36 25.22
CA ASP A 91 -18.15 0.14 25.10
C ASP A 91 -16.67 0.51 24.95
N ILE A 92 -15.77 -0.46 25.12
CA ILE A 92 -14.32 -0.23 25.11
C ILE A 92 -13.69 -0.66 23.80
N PHE A 93 -13.76 -1.98 23.48
CA PHE A 93 -13.12 -2.54 22.28
C PHE A 93 -13.94 -2.23 21.04
N ASP A 94 -13.23 -1.94 19.94
CA ASP A 94 -13.81 -1.45 18.68
C ASP A 94 -14.71 -0.20 18.80
N THR A 95 -14.77 0.37 20.02
CA THR A 95 -15.47 1.64 20.33
C THR A 95 -14.50 2.77 20.71
N LEU A 96 -13.75 2.64 21.81
CA LEU A 96 -12.76 3.64 22.26
C LEU A 96 -11.33 3.26 21.85
N ILE A 97 -11.05 1.97 21.82
CA ILE A 97 -9.80 1.33 21.36
C ILE A 97 -10.12 0.25 20.35
N MET A 98 -9.15 -0.13 19.55
CA MET A 98 -9.31 -1.22 18.60
C MET A 98 -8.00 -1.96 18.37
N ARG A 99 -8.07 -3.20 17.87
CA ARG A 99 -6.91 -4.00 17.52
C ARG A 99 -6.42 -3.68 16.10
N LYS A 100 -5.11 -3.88 15.86
CA LYS A 100 -4.50 -3.82 14.52
C LYS A 100 -4.64 -5.15 13.76
N THR A 101 -5.59 -5.99 14.12
CA THR A 101 -5.87 -7.30 13.52
C THR A 101 -7.32 -7.36 13.06
N LEU A 102 -7.63 -8.18 12.03
CA LEU A 102 -9.01 -8.36 11.56
C LEU A 102 -9.87 -9.19 12.51
N SER A 103 -9.23 -10.00 13.34
CA SER A 103 -9.93 -10.87 14.32
C SER A 103 -9.04 -11.13 15.53
N VAL A 104 -9.66 -11.63 16.60
CA VAL A 104 -8.95 -12.12 17.79
C VAL A 104 -8.11 -13.36 17.45
N ASP A 105 -8.56 -14.18 16.51
CA ASP A 105 -7.80 -15.35 16.03
C ASP A 105 -6.48 -14.93 15.39
N ASP A 106 -6.45 -13.83 14.65
CA ASP A 106 -5.22 -13.29 14.07
C ASP A 106 -4.22 -12.85 15.17
N LEU A 107 -4.74 -12.28 16.27
CA LEU A 107 -3.91 -11.98 17.44
C LEU A 107 -3.28 -13.27 18.03
N TRP A 108 -4.05 -14.33 18.14
CA TRP A 108 -3.53 -15.61 18.65
C TRP A 108 -2.51 -16.26 17.71
N ILE A 109 -2.62 -16.04 16.40
CA ILE A 109 -1.57 -16.45 15.45
C ILE A 109 -0.27 -15.70 15.72
N ILE A 110 -0.33 -14.38 15.96
CA ILE A 110 0.86 -13.60 16.36
C ILE A 110 1.48 -14.13 17.64
N VAL A 111 0.65 -14.49 18.64
CA VAL A 111 1.13 -15.11 19.87
C VAL A 111 1.83 -16.44 19.58
N GLN A 112 1.25 -17.29 18.75
CA GLN A 112 1.83 -18.58 18.35
C GLN A 112 3.18 -18.39 17.63
N GLU A 113 3.32 -17.44 16.73
CA GLU A 113 4.61 -17.10 16.10
C GLU A 113 5.65 -16.67 17.13
N LYS A 114 5.26 -15.81 18.08
CA LYS A 114 6.16 -15.35 19.16
C LYS A 114 6.57 -16.49 20.10
N LEU A 115 5.67 -17.46 20.36
CA LEU A 115 5.99 -18.68 21.11
C LEU A 115 7.01 -19.56 20.36
N SER A 116 6.81 -19.76 19.06
CA SER A 116 7.74 -20.52 18.21
C SER A 116 9.13 -19.89 18.19
N LYS A 117 9.23 -18.56 18.12
CA LYS A 117 10.52 -17.82 18.23
C LYS A 117 11.21 -18.04 19.59
N LYS A 118 10.47 -18.46 20.63
CA LYS A 118 10.99 -18.82 21.94
C LYS A 118 11.19 -20.34 22.11
N ASN A 119 11.15 -21.11 21.01
CA ASN A 119 11.22 -22.57 20.98
C ASN A 119 10.06 -23.27 21.71
N ILE A 120 8.90 -22.61 21.85
CA ILE A 120 7.67 -23.18 22.41
C ILE A 120 6.74 -23.51 21.24
N ASN A 121 6.83 -24.73 20.73
CA ASN A 121 6.08 -25.19 19.55
C ASN A 121 4.80 -25.90 19.97
N ILE A 122 3.73 -25.14 20.21
CA ILE A 122 2.39 -25.65 20.56
C ILE A 122 1.35 -25.09 19.57
N PRO A 123 0.25 -25.80 19.30
CA PRO A 123 -0.84 -25.32 18.46
C PRO A 123 -1.73 -24.33 19.27
N PHE A 124 -1.15 -23.21 19.67
CA PHE A 124 -1.73 -22.27 20.63
C PHE A 124 -3.12 -21.79 20.20
N VAL A 125 -3.31 -21.41 18.95
CA VAL A 125 -4.62 -20.91 18.43
C VAL A 125 -5.73 -21.94 18.70
N LYS A 126 -5.48 -23.21 18.37
CA LYS A 126 -6.45 -24.29 18.57
C LYS A 126 -6.72 -24.54 20.08
N MET A 127 -5.65 -24.56 20.87
CA MET A 127 -5.76 -24.77 22.33
C MET A 127 -6.52 -23.64 23.00
N ARG A 128 -6.22 -22.39 22.67
CA ARG A 128 -6.81 -21.19 23.24
C ARG A 128 -8.30 -21.06 22.90
N ARG A 129 -8.66 -21.30 21.63
CA ARG A 129 -10.06 -21.31 21.19
C ARG A 129 -10.88 -22.37 21.87
N ASN A 130 -10.33 -23.59 21.98
CA ASN A 130 -11.01 -24.68 22.65
C ASN A 130 -11.23 -24.38 24.14
N ALA A 131 -10.22 -23.87 24.84
CA ALA A 131 -10.32 -23.48 26.25
C ALA A 131 -11.37 -22.39 26.48
N GLU A 132 -11.45 -21.38 25.61
CA GLU A 132 -12.47 -20.33 25.69
C GLU A 132 -13.87 -20.87 25.45
N ASN A 133 -14.06 -21.74 24.45
CA ASN A 133 -15.36 -22.38 24.18
C ASN A 133 -15.85 -23.19 25.37
N ILE A 134 -14.97 -23.98 26.00
CA ILE A 134 -15.32 -24.76 27.22
C ILE A 134 -15.62 -23.81 28.38
N ALA A 135 -14.87 -22.74 28.53
CA ALA A 135 -15.10 -21.76 29.59
C ALA A 135 -16.49 -21.09 29.43
N ASN A 136 -16.84 -20.66 28.24
CA ASN A 136 -18.13 -20.02 27.92
C ASN A 136 -19.32 -20.98 28.10
N GLN A 137 -19.13 -22.31 27.94
CA GLN A 137 -20.17 -23.29 28.23
C GLN A 137 -20.43 -23.46 29.72
N LYS A 138 -19.42 -23.23 30.58
CA LYS A 138 -19.51 -23.43 32.01
C LYS A 138 -19.89 -22.18 32.80
N ILE A 139 -19.47 -21.03 32.34
CA ILE A 139 -19.66 -19.75 33.06
C ILE A 139 -20.03 -18.66 32.03
N SER A 140 -21.07 -17.89 32.34
CA SER A 140 -21.34 -16.64 31.58
C SER A 140 -20.22 -15.66 31.87
N ALA A 141 -19.55 -15.17 30.81
CA ALA A 141 -18.45 -14.21 30.86
C ALA A 141 -17.23 -14.69 31.71
N PRO A 142 -16.51 -15.73 31.27
CA PRO A 142 -15.34 -16.24 31.98
C PRO A 142 -14.18 -15.25 31.95
N SER A 143 -13.39 -15.20 33.05
CA SER A 143 -12.16 -14.42 33.09
C SER A 143 -11.02 -15.12 32.33
N ILE A 144 -9.98 -14.36 31.95
CA ILE A 144 -8.78 -14.93 31.34
C ILE A 144 -8.12 -15.97 32.25
N GLU A 145 -8.14 -15.76 33.55
CA GLU A 145 -7.60 -16.71 34.52
C GLU A 145 -8.32 -18.06 34.44
N TYR A 146 -9.65 -18.03 34.32
CA TYR A 146 -10.45 -19.24 34.21
C TYR A 146 -10.23 -19.94 32.86
N ILE A 147 -10.13 -19.19 31.77
CA ILE A 147 -9.82 -19.74 30.46
C ILE A 147 -8.46 -20.44 30.49
N TYR A 148 -7.44 -19.82 31.10
CA TYR A 148 -6.09 -20.39 31.19
C TYR A 148 -6.02 -21.58 32.15
N LYS A 149 -6.87 -21.64 33.17
CA LYS A 149 -7.04 -22.84 34.03
C LYS A 149 -7.52 -24.02 33.17
N ILE A 150 -8.54 -23.81 32.32
CA ILE A 150 -9.04 -24.86 31.42
C ILE A 150 -7.99 -25.24 30.38
N LEU A 151 -7.28 -24.26 29.82
CA LEU A 151 -6.20 -24.52 28.85
C LEU A 151 -5.10 -25.38 29.43
N LYS A 152 -4.72 -25.15 30.71
CA LYS A 152 -3.76 -25.96 31.46
C LYS A 152 -4.24 -27.37 31.62
N GLU A 153 -5.47 -27.53 32.13
CA GLU A 153 -6.08 -28.85 32.44
C GLU A 153 -6.24 -29.71 31.18
N GLN A 154 -6.68 -29.10 30.07
CA GLN A 154 -6.93 -29.81 28.81
C GLN A 154 -5.64 -30.27 28.11
N ASN A 155 -4.52 -29.60 28.33
CA ASN A 155 -3.27 -29.85 27.60
C ASN A 155 -2.12 -30.32 28.52
N ASN A 156 -2.42 -30.56 29.80
CA ASN A 156 -1.47 -31.02 30.82
C ASN A 156 -0.16 -30.20 30.85
N LEU A 157 -0.28 -28.87 30.82
CA LEU A 157 0.85 -27.94 30.80
C LEU A 157 1.32 -27.59 32.21
N ALA A 158 2.62 -27.37 32.39
CA ALA A 158 3.19 -26.90 33.65
C ALA A 158 2.80 -25.44 33.95
N ASP A 159 2.76 -25.08 35.24
CA ASP A 159 2.38 -23.73 35.68
C ASP A 159 3.27 -22.63 35.11
N ASP A 160 4.56 -22.88 35.06
CA ASP A 160 5.53 -21.90 34.50
C ASP A 160 5.26 -21.65 33.02
N MET A 161 4.96 -22.71 32.26
CA MET A 161 4.61 -22.62 30.85
C MET A 161 3.34 -21.79 30.64
N ILE A 162 2.28 -22.10 31.42
CA ILE A 162 1.00 -21.37 31.37
C ILE A 162 1.19 -19.88 31.66
N ASN A 163 2.00 -19.55 32.67
CA ASN A 163 2.28 -18.16 33.03
C ASN A 163 3.03 -17.42 31.90
N VAL A 164 4.00 -18.08 31.25
CA VAL A 164 4.72 -17.52 30.10
C VAL A 164 3.75 -17.25 28.94
N ILE A 165 2.91 -18.22 28.57
CA ILE A 165 1.98 -18.10 27.45
C ILE A 165 0.95 -16.99 27.72
N LYS A 166 0.33 -17.00 28.92
CA LYS A 166 -0.66 -15.98 29.31
C LYS A 166 -0.08 -14.56 29.29
N LYS A 167 1.12 -14.39 29.87
CA LYS A 167 1.80 -13.09 29.84
C LYS A 167 2.10 -12.63 28.43
N LEU A 168 2.49 -13.56 27.55
CA LEU A 168 2.78 -13.23 26.15
C LEU A 168 1.51 -12.86 25.38
N GLU A 169 0.36 -13.56 25.60
CA GLU A 169 -0.92 -13.18 24.99
C GLU A 169 -1.33 -11.78 25.41
N ILE A 170 -1.37 -11.49 26.71
CA ILE A 170 -1.76 -10.18 27.24
C ILE A 170 -0.85 -9.07 26.68
N GLN A 171 0.46 -9.30 26.70
CA GLN A 171 1.41 -8.31 26.18
C GLN A 171 1.23 -8.10 24.67
N THR A 172 1.03 -9.18 23.92
CA THR A 172 0.80 -9.10 22.47
C THR A 172 -0.48 -8.33 22.15
N ASP A 173 -1.57 -8.57 22.88
CA ASP A 173 -2.82 -7.81 22.71
C ASP A 173 -2.60 -6.32 23.03
N MET A 174 -1.97 -6.01 24.16
CA MET A 174 -1.65 -4.63 24.54
C MET A 174 -0.79 -3.88 23.50
N ASP A 175 0.10 -4.57 22.79
CA ASP A 175 0.96 -3.99 21.76
C ASP A 175 0.23 -3.81 20.42
N ASN A 176 -0.84 -4.56 20.20
CA ASN A 176 -1.69 -4.50 19.02
C ASN A 176 -2.91 -3.59 19.18
N ILE A 177 -3.10 -2.95 20.32
CA ILE A 177 -4.23 -2.03 20.56
C ILE A 177 -3.80 -0.59 20.29
N ILE A 178 -4.68 0.14 19.60
CA ILE A 178 -4.57 1.58 19.34
C ILE A 178 -5.87 2.29 19.73
N PRO A 179 -5.83 3.62 20.03
CA PRO A 179 -7.06 4.37 20.29
C PRO A 179 -7.85 4.64 19.01
N ARG A 180 -9.17 4.69 19.10
CA ARG A 180 -10.05 5.26 18.08
C ARG A 180 -10.15 6.77 18.30
N TYR A 181 -9.38 7.51 17.52
CA TYR A 181 -9.14 8.95 17.78
C TYR A 181 -10.41 9.78 17.76
N GLU A 182 -11.32 9.56 16.82
CA GLU A 182 -12.57 10.32 16.74
C GLU A 182 -13.49 10.02 17.93
N MET A 183 -13.59 8.75 18.34
CA MET A 183 -14.38 8.37 19.51
C MET A 183 -13.80 8.92 20.81
N ASN A 184 -12.48 9.04 20.90
CA ASN A 184 -11.83 9.70 22.04
C ASN A 184 -12.11 11.21 22.09
N LYS A 185 -12.24 11.89 20.94
CA LYS A 185 -12.72 13.28 20.88
C LYS A 185 -14.19 13.38 21.35
N ILE A 186 -15.02 12.43 20.97
CA ILE A 186 -16.42 12.37 21.42
C ILE A 186 -16.50 12.09 22.93
N LEU A 187 -15.67 11.21 23.46
CA LEU A 187 -15.53 10.98 24.90
C LEU A 187 -15.11 12.27 25.63
N GLN A 188 -14.15 13.00 25.11
CA GLN A 188 -13.71 14.28 25.66
C GLN A 188 -14.83 15.33 25.61
N TYR A 189 -15.55 15.42 24.49
CA TYR A 189 -16.72 16.30 24.37
C TYR A 189 -17.79 15.99 25.44
N ALA A 190 -18.09 14.70 25.66
CA ALA A 190 -19.08 14.33 26.72
C ALA A 190 -18.61 14.77 28.11
N LYS A 191 -17.30 14.66 28.39
CA LYS A 191 -16.72 15.18 29.66
C LYS A 191 -16.82 16.70 29.78
N GLU A 192 -16.53 17.43 28.71
CA GLU A 192 -16.65 18.90 28.67
C GLU A 192 -18.10 19.37 28.87
N LYS A 193 -19.08 18.52 28.50
CA LYS A 193 -20.50 18.73 28.77
C LYS A 193 -20.95 18.20 30.15
N GLU A 194 -19.97 17.91 31.01
CA GLU A 194 -20.21 17.46 32.42
C GLU A 194 -21.07 16.18 32.50
N LYS A 195 -21.07 15.34 31.45
CA LYS A 195 -21.83 14.10 31.48
C LYS A 195 -21.15 13.06 32.38
N THR A 196 -21.95 12.24 33.06
CA THR A 196 -21.43 11.09 33.79
C THR A 196 -20.94 10.03 32.80
N ILE A 197 -19.65 9.75 32.81
CA ILE A 197 -19.03 8.76 31.88
C ILE A 197 -18.95 7.43 32.58
N VAL A 198 -19.33 6.37 31.84
CA VAL A 198 -19.26 4.97 32.26
C VAL A 198 -18.66 4.15 31.15
N PHE A 199 -17.85 3.14 31.48
CA PHE A 199 -17.41 2.15 30.51
C PHE A 199 -18.10 0.80 30.79
N THR A 200 -18.62 0.14 29.72
CA THR A 200 -19.37 -1.10 29.83
C THR A 200 -18.90 -2.06 28.74
N SER A 201 -18.15 -3.10 29.09
CA SER A 201 -17.49 -3.96 28.10
C SER A 201 -17.61 -5.46 28.42
N ASP A 202 -17.91 -6.23 27.39
CA ASP A 202 -17.82 -7.69 27.45
C ASP A 202 -16.38 -8.09 27.18
N MET A 203 -15.65 -8.48 28.27
CA MET A 203 -14.24 -8.81 28.16
C MET A 203 -13.80 -9.80 29.26
N TYR A 204 -12.88 -10.67 28.91
CA TYR A 204 -12.27 -11.63 29.83
C TYR A 204 -11.10 -11.05 30.65
N TYR A 205 -10.62 -9.83 30.32
CA TYR A 205 -9.58 -9.17 31.10
C TYR A 205 -10.13 -8.57 32.39
N SER A 206 -9.34 -8.68 33.46
CA SER A 206 -9.65 -8.04 34.74
C SER A 206 -9.68 -6.52 34.63
N MET A 207 -10.38 -5.87 35.58
CA MET A 207 -10.40 -4.42 35.73
C MET A 207 -9.01 -3.80 35.69
N LYS A 208 -8.04 -4.41 36.37
CA LYS A 208 -6.63 -3.92 36.40
C LYS A 208 -5.99 -3.93 35.02
N GLN A 209 -6.22 -4.99 34.24
CA GLN A 209 -5.68 -5.12 32.87
C GLN A 209 -6.34 -4.11 31.93
N ILE A 210 -7.67 -3.96 31.99
CA ILE A 210 -8.40 -2.95 31.20
C ILE A 210 -7.92 -1.54 31.49
N ILE A 211 -7.77 -1.16 32.78
CA ILE A 211 -7.23 0.15 33.17
C ILE A 211 -5.81 0.37 32.59
N SER A 212 -4.96 -0.68 32.61
CA SER A 212 -3.62 -0.60 32.05
C SER A 212 -3.63 -0.36 30.52
N ILE A 213 -4.52 -1.07 29.81
CA ILE A 213 -4.72 -0.92 28.36
C ILE A 213 -5.19 0.49 28.02
N LEU A 214 -6.22 0.99 28.71
CA LEU A 214 -6.79 2.30 28.49
C LEU A 214 -5.76 3.42 28.75
N LYS A 215 -5.01 3.33 29.86
CA LYS A 215 -3.94 4.29 30.18
C LYS A 215 -2.81 4.31 29.16
N LYS A 216 -2.37 3.13 28.68
CA LYS A 216 -1.39 3.00 27.60
C LYS A 216 -1.83 3.73 26.33
N ASN A 217 -3.13 3.76 26.06
CA ASN A 217 -3.74 4.40 24.91
C ASN A 217 -4.19 5.85 25.17
N GLY A 218 -3.77 6.47 26.27
CA GLY A 218 -4.07 7.87 26.59
C GLY A 218 -5.52 8.14 27.00
N ILE A 219 -6.29 7.10 27.35
CA ILE A 219 -7.70 7.22 27.73
C ILE A 219 -7.83 7.37 29.25
N ASN A 220 -8.42 8.46 29.68
CA ASN A 220 -8.72 8.69 31.07
C ASN A 220 -9.89 7.81 31.53
N VAL A 221 -9.60 6.98 32.51
CA VAL A 221 -10.53 5.98 33.07
C VAL A 221 -11.60 6.64 33.93
N PRO A 222 -12.90 6.41 33.70
CA PRO A 222 -13.97 6.93 34.57
C PRO A 222 -14.01 6.16 35.90
N ARG A 223 -14.81 6.68 36.84
CA ARG A 223 -15.04 6.05 38.16
C ARG A 223 -15.78 4.71 38.03
N ASP A 224 -16.79 4.69 37.18
CA ASP A 224 -17.69 3.54 37.04
C ASP A 224 -17.35 2.77 35.76
N ILE A 225 -16.92 1.52 35.95
CA ILE A 225 -16.56 0.57 34.87
C ILE A 225 -17.27 -0.74 35.12
N PHE A 226 -17.97 -1.26 34.12
CA PHE A 226 -18.66 -2.54 34.16
C PHE A 226 -17.99 -3.50 33.17
N ILE A 227 -17.32 -4.53 33.70
CA ILE A 227 -16.64 -5.56 32.87
C ILE A 227 -17.33 -6.90 33.13
N SER A 228 -17.70 -7.60 32.08
CA SER A 228 -18.51 -8.82 32.16
C SER A 228 -17.92 -9.89 33.08
N CYS A 229 -16.62 -10.19 32.96
CA CYS A 229 -15.98 -11.22 33.80
C CYS A 229 -15.89 -10.84 35.29
N GLU A 230 -15.97 -9.58 35.65
CA GLU A 230 -15.98 -9.09 37.04
C GLU A 230 -17.41 -8.96 37.58
N MET A 231 -18.39 -8.78 36.71
CA MET A 231 -19.78 -8.56 37.05
C MET A 231 -20.63 -9.83 37.07
N GLY A 232 -20.06 -10.95 36.61
CA GLY A 232 -20.75 -12.26 36.60
C GLY A 232 -21.85 -12.36 35.55
N GLY A 233 -21.77 -11.60 34.44
CA GLY A 233 -22.68 -11.63 33.32
C GLY A 233 -22.30 -10.58 32.29
N SER A 234 -22.93 -10.60 31.14
CA SER A 234 -22.52 -9.88 29.93
C SER A 234 -23.59 -8.90 29.43
N LYS A 235 -23.27 -8.18 28.35
CA LYS A 235 -24.26 -7.45 27.55
C LYS A 235 -25.20 -8.41 26.83
N VAL A 236 -24.71 -9.62 26.48
CA VAL A 236 -25.50 -10.67 25.80
C VAL A 236 -26.67 -11.13 26.64
N ASP A 237 -26.44 -11.47 27.93
CA ASP A 237 -27.48 -11.87 28.87
C ASP A 237 -28.18 -10.67 29.56
N GLY A 238 -27.69 -9.45 29.29
CA GLY A 238 -28.24 -8.19 29.80
C GLY A 238 -27.87 -7.86 31.23
N VAL A 239 -27.05 -8.64 31.90
CA VAL A 239 -26.65 -8.41 33.30
C VAL A 239 -25.93 -7.09 33.46
N LEU A 240 -25.05 -6.75 32.52
CA LEU A 240 -24.35 -5.45 32.55
C LEU A 240 -25.32 -4.28 32.45
N PHE A 241 -26.30 -4.34 31.55
CA PHE A 241 -27.29 -3.27 31.38
C PHE A 241 -28.24 -3.15 32.59
N LYS A 242 -28.63 -4.26 33.21
CA LYS A 242 -29.40 -4.25 34.47
C LYS A 242 -28.62 -3.56 35.59
N LYS A 243 -27.34 -3.89 35.75
CA LYS A 243 -26.46 -3.26 36.74
C LYS A 243 -26.24 -1.77 36.46
N LEU A 244 -26.01 -1.42 35.20
CA LEU A 244 -25.90 -0.02 34.77
C LEU A 244 -27.17 0.78 35.13
N LYS A 245 -28.33 0.24 34.81
CA LYS A 245 -29.63 0.90 35.12
C LYS A 245 -29.89 1.01 36.62
N LEU A 246 -29.54 0.02 37.41
CA LEU A 246 -29.64 0.07 38.87
C LEU A 246 -28.70 1.13 39.47
N ARG A 247 -27.50 1.28 38.93
CA ARG A 247 -26.52 2.27 39.39
C ARG A 247 -26.95 3.73 39.13
N PHE A 248 -27.71 3.93 38.02
CA PHE A 248 -28.15 5.25 37.57
C PHE A 248 -29.68 5.29 37.37
N ALA A 249 -30.44 4.82 38.36
CA ALA A 249 -31.87 4.49 38.26
C ALA A 249 -32.76 5.61 37.71
N GLU A 250 -32.48 6.88 38.05
CA GLU A 250 -33.30 8.03 37.66
C GLU A 250 -32.65 8.90 36.56
N LYS A 251 -31.65 8.35 35.88
CA LYS A 251 -30.90 9.09 34.88
C LYS A 251 -31.20 8.55 33.47
N ASN A 252 -31.21 9.45 32.51
CA ASN A 252 -31.27 9.09 31.11
C ASN A 252 -29.87 8.60 30.66
N ILE A 253 -29.81 7.35 30.15
CA ILE A 253 -28.57 6.69 29.78
C ILE A 253 -28.55 6.50 28.28
N LEU A 254 -27.44 6.93 27.63
CA LEU A 254 -27.10 6.56 26.26
C LEU A 254 -25.93 5.58 26.27
N HIS A 255 -26.08 4.40 25.70
CA HIS A 255 -24.99 3.46 25.47
C HIS A 255 -24.49 3.57 24.04
N ILE A 256 -23.18 3.64 23.85
CA ILE A 256 -22.51 3.77 22.55
C ILE A 256 -21.58 2.56 22.40
N GLY A 257 -21.75 1.79 21.33
CA GLY A 257 -20.92 0.62 21.08
C GLY A 257 -20.96 0.16 19.63
N ASP A 258 -20.08 -0.78 19.27
CA ASP A 258 -19.90 -1.25 17.90
C ASP A 258 -20.74 -2.46 17.54
N ASN A 259 -21.10 -3.28 18.52
CA ASN A 259 -21.86 -4.50 18.25
C ASN A 259 -23.34 -4.23 18.09
N TYR A 260 -23.85 -4.38 16.85
CA TYR A 260 -25.25 -4.08 16.53
C TYR A 260 -26.25 -4.90 17.35
N GLU A 261 -25.98 -6.19 17.62
CA GLU A 261 -26.88 -7.03 18.41
C GLU A 261 -26.78 -6.74 19.91
N TYR A 262 -25.58 -6.62 20.44
CA TYR A 262 -25.37 -6.53 21.89
C TYR A 262 -25.36 -5.10 22.41
N ASP A 263 -24.71 -4.15 21.75
CA ASP A 263 -24.66 -2.76 22.23
C ASP A 263 -25.89 -1.95 21.78
N PHE A 264 -26.47 -2.27 20.62
CA PHE A 264 -27.59 -1.50 20.10
C PHE A 264 -28.95 -2.13 20.41
N LYS A 265 -29.24 -3.33 19.90
CA LYS A 265 -30.55 -3.97 20.09
C LYS A 265 -30.77 -4.39 21.53
N ASN A 266 -29.77 -5.03 22.15
CA ASN A 266 -29.93 -5.58 23.47
C ASN A 266 -29.99 -4.47 24.54
N ALA A 267 -29.21 -3.38 24.42
CA ALA A 267 -29.33 -2.23 25.30
C ALA A 267 -30.78 -1.69 25.33
N LYS A 268 -31.38 -1.48 24.15
CA LYS A 268 -32.79 -1.04 24.01
C LYS A 268 -33.78 -1.99 24.67
N LYS A 269 -33.58 -3.31 24.52
CA LYS A 269 -34.40 -4.34 25.16
C LYS A 269 -34.40 -4.21 26.69
N TYR A 270 -33.30 -3.75 27.27
CA TYR A 270 -33.18 -3.50 28.71
C TYR A 270 -33.52 -2.05 29.10
N GLY A 271 -34.08 -1.25 28.18
CA GLY A 271 -34.55 0.12 28.42
C GLY A 271 -33.43 1.13 28.60
N ILE A 272 -32.36 0.97 27.88
CA ILE A 272 -31.24 1.91 27.74
C ILE A 272 -31.19 2.36 26.25
N ASP A 273 -31.23 3.68 26.05
CA ASP A 273 -31.07 4.21 24.71
C ASP A 273 -29.65 3.91 24.18
N SER A 274 -29.56 3.66 22.90
CA SER A 274 -28.29 3.23 22.32
C SER A 274 -28.00 3.85 20.97
N TYR A 275 -26.71 4.03 20.72
CA TYR A 275 -26.18 4.52 19.45
C TYR A 275 -25.14 3.53 18.94
N TRP A 276 -25.34 3.06 17.71
CA TRP A 276 -24.44 2.10 17.08
C TRP A 276 -23.40 2.81 16.23
N ILE A 277 -22.14 2.39 16.38
CA ILE A 277 -21.04 2.77 15.49
C ILE A 277 -20.46 1.50 14.90
N MET A 278 -20.00 1.52 13.64
CA MET A 278 -19.33 0.36 13.07
C MET A 278 -17.92 0.19 13.61
N GLY A 279 -17.53 -1.04 13.91
CA GLY A 279 -16.14 -1.44 14.11
C GLY A 279 -15.33 -1.27 12.83
N HIS A 280 -13.97 -1.25 12.93
CA HIS A 280 -13.14 -1.02 11.75
C HIS A 280 -13.24 -2.15 10.71
N CYS A 281 -13.46 -3.40 11.17
CA CYS A 281 -13.64 -4.54 10.28
C CYS A 281 -14.98 -4.49 9.54
N ASP A 282 -16.05 -4.02 10.21
CA ASP A 282 -17.34 -3.80 9.57
C ASP A 282 -17.24 -2.70 8.51
N LEU A 283 -16.64 -1.55 8.85
CA LEU A 283 -16.39 -0.48 7.89
C LEU A 283 -15.60 -0.98 6.68
N PHE A 284 -14.58 -1.83 6.90
CA PHE A 284 -13.83 -2.41 5.80
C PHE A 284 -14.73 -3.29 4.93
N SER A 285 -15.54 -4.17 5.53
CA SER A 285 -16.42 -5.08 4.79
C SER A 285 -17.50 -4.34 4.00
N PHE A 286 -17.93 -3.18 4.47
CA PHE A 286 -18.88 -2.29 3.78
C PHE A 286 -18.23 -1.25 2.88
N SER A 287 -16.89 -1.22 2.77
CA SER A 287 -16.19 -0.25 1.94
C SER A 287 -16.01 -0.72 0.49
N SER A 288 -15.71 0.23 -0.38
CA SER A 288 -15.39 -0.01 -1.81
C SER A 288 -14.15 -0.90 -2.03
N ILE A 289 -13.35 -1.11 -0.99
CA ILE A 289 -12.14 -1.96 -1.03
C ILE A 289 -12.31 -3.29 -0.29
N SER A 290 -13.55 -3.64 0.07
CA SER A 290 -13.87 -4.89 0.80
C SER A 290 -13.37 -6.16 0.11
N SER A 291 -13.19 -6.13 -1.22
CA SER A 291 -12.62 -7.24 -1.97
C SER A 291 -11.21 -7.65 -1.52
N LEU A 292 -10.49 -6.79 -0.82
CA LEU A 292 -9.19 -7.13 -0.24
C LEU A 292 -9.30 -8.15 0.89
N LEU A 293 -10.46 -8.29 1.54
CA LEU A 293 -10.71 -9.29 2.59
C LEU A 293 -10.69 -10.72 2.10
N ASP A 294 -10.71 -10.95 0.78
CA ASP A 294 -10.62 -12.29 0.19
C ASP A 294 -9.18 -12.85 0.13
N TYR A 295 -8.19 -12.08 0.54
CA TYR A 295 -6.84 -12.57 0.75
C TYR A 295 -6.76 -13.28 2.12
N HIS A 296 -6.47 -14.59 2.10
CA HIS A 296 -6.50 -15.43 3.29
C HIS A 296 -5.11 -15.89 3.75
N ASP A 297 -4.07 -15.65 2.94
CA ASP A 297 -2.71 -15.93 3.39
C ASP A 297 -2.34 -15.02 4.58
N TRP A 298 -1.52 -15.54 5.48
CA TRP A 298 -1.27 -14.91 6.76
C TRP A 298 -0.63 -13.52 6.66
N ASN A 299 0.34 -13.35 5.75
CA ASN A 299 0.98 -12.04 5.58
C ASN A 299 0.02 -10.98 5.06
N SER A 300 -0.81 -11.32 4.07
CA SER A 300 -1.86 -10.42 3.58
C SER A 300 -2.85 -10.07 4.69
N ARG A 301 -3.33 -11.04 5.48
CA ARG A 301 -4.25 -10.78 6.61
C ARG A 301 -3.63 -9.87 7.68
N LYS A 302 -2.37 -10.08 8.01
CA LYS A 302 -1.63 -9.25 8.97
C LYS A 302 -1.55 -7.79 8.50
N ILE A 303 -1.20 -7.57 7.23
CA ILE A 303 -1.18 -6.24 6.61
C ILE A 303 -2.59 -5.64 6.56
N LEU A 304 -3.61 -6.43 6.20
CA LEU A 304 -5.00 -5.95 6.14
C LEU A 304 -5.52 -5.49 7.51
N GLY A 305 -5.19 -6.19 8.58
CA GLY A 305 -5.54 -5.75 9.93
C GLY A 305 -4.92 -4.39 10.26
N TYR A 306 -3.64 -4.23 9.94
CA TYR A 306 -2.95 -2.95 10.12
C TYR A 306 -3.57 -1.84 9.25
N ILE A 307 -3.77 -2.07 7.96
CA ILE A 307 -4.41 -1.12 7.03
C ILE A 307 -5.82 -0.76 7.51
N SER A 308 -6.63 -1.74 7.89
CA SER A 308 -7.99 -1.54 8.40
C SER A 308 -7.98 -0.62 9.62
N SER A 309 -7.09 -0.86 10.57
CA SER A 309 -6.98 -0.07 11.78
C SER A 309 -6.57 1.39 11.54
N LYS A 310 -5.89 1.68 10.45
CA LYS A 310 -5.49 3.04 10.06
C LYS A 310 -6.56 3.73 9.20
N LEU A 311 -7.05 3.06 8.14
CA LEU A 311 -8.03 3.65 7.22
C LEU A 311 -9.41 3.85 7.85
N PHE A 312 -9.83 2.92 8.73
CA PHE A 312 -11.16 2.89 9.33
C PHE A 312 -11.15 3.17 10.84
N ASN A 313 -10.14 3.91 11.32
CA ASN A 313 -10.05 4.33 12.72
C ASN A 313 -11.24 5.22 13.13
N ASN A 314 -11.63 6.16 12.26
CA ASN A 314 -12.82 6.98 12.46
C ASN A 314 -14.07 6.20 12.00
N PRO A 315 -15.07 5.96 12.88
CA PRO A 315 -16.28 5.21 12.52
C PRO A 315 -17.12 5.87 11.42
N PHE A 316 -16.92 7.14 11.15
CA PHE A 316 -17.68 7.91 10.17
C PHE A 316 -16.90 8.20 8.88
N CYS A 317 -15.71 7.64 8.71
CA CYS A 317 -14.76 8.03 7.65
C CYS A 317 -15.23 7.76 6.21
N ILE A 318 -16.21 6.90 6.02
CA ILE A 318 -16.80 6.57 4.70
C ILE A 318 -18.30 6.87 4.62
N CYS A 319 -18.86 7.59 5.61
CA CYS A 319 -20.29 7.92 5.61
C CYS A 319 -20.64 8.91 4.51
N GLU A 320 -19.95 10.05 4.43
CA GLU A 320 -20.19 11.08 3.41
C GLU A 320 -19.97 10.55 1.98
N THR A 321 -19.06 9.63 1.81
CA THR A 321 -18.73 9.00 0.51
C THR A 321 -19.58 7.75 0.23
N LYS A 322 -20.51 7.40 1.12
CA LYS A 322 -21.40 6.24 1.02
C LYS A 322 -20.65 4.94 0.74
N GLY A 323 -19.63 4.69 1.54
CA GLY A 323 -18.80 3.48 1.47
C GLY A 323 -17.56 3.59 0.59
N LYS A 324 -17.36 4.64 -0.22
CA LYS A 324 -16.11 4.81 -0.95
C LYS A 324 -14.98 5.27 -0.02
N LEU A 325 -13.79 4.74 -0.25
CA LEU A 325 -12.59 5.19 0.46
C LEU A 325 -12.25 6.63 0.04
N GLU A 326 -12.13 7.54 0.99
CA GLU A 326 -11.65 8.89 0.76
C GLU A 326 -10.16 9.02 1.11
N ILE A 327 -9.34 9.44 0.13
CA ILE A 327 -7.91 9.71 0.28
C ILE A 327 -7.74 11.22 0.41
N ASN A 328 -7.71 11.71 1.65
CA ASN A 328 -7.61 13.14 1.98
C ASN A 328 -6.39 13.47 2.85
N THR A 329 -5.53 12.49 3.13
CA THR A 329 -4.28 12.67 3.87
C THR A 329 -3.14 11.90 3.22
N TYR A 330 -1.89 12.37 3.41
CA TYR A 330 -0.69 11.66 2.96
C TYR A 330 -0.51 10.31 3.66
N GLU A 331 -0.98 10.16 4.90
CA GLU A 331 -1.00 8.88 5.61
C GLU A 331 -1.88 7.86 4.88
N LYS A 332 -3.12 8.22 4.51
CA LYS A 332 -4.01 7.32 3.76
C LYS A 332 -3.42 6.92 2.39
N LEU A 333 -2.80 7.88 1.69
CA LEU A 333 -2.11 7.58 0.45
C LEU A 333 -0.95 6.62 0.69
N ALA A 334 -0.11 6.88 1.69
CA ALA A 334 1.03 6.03 2.04
C ALA A 334 0.62 4.61 2.45
N ILE A 335 -0.52 4.46 3.12
CA ILE A 335 -1.07 3.14 3.47
C ILE A 335 -1.35 2.29 2.23
N LEU A 336 -1.83 2.88 1.14
CA LEU A 336 -2.08 2.14 -0.10
C LEU A 336 -0.77 1.72 -0.81
N PHE A 337 0.32 2.46 -0.59
CA PHE A 337 1.65 2.11 -1.11
C PHE A 337 2.42 1.15 -0.21
N LEU A 338 2.01 0.99 1.04
CA LEU A 338 2.75 0.24 2.03
C LEU A 338 3.00 -1.23 1.62
N PRO A 339 2.01 -2.03 1.15
CA PRO A 339 2.26 -3.43 0.83
C PRO A 339 3.24 -3.62 -0.33
N ILE A 340 3.12 -2.83 -1.40
CA ILE A 340 4.03 -2.93 -2.55
C ILE A 340 5.45 -2.49 -2.19
N THR A 341 5.56 -1.47 -1.32
CA THR A 341 6.86 -1.01 -0.82
C THR A 341 7.52 -2.06 0.07
N LEU A 342 6.78 -2.62 1.04
CA LEU A 342 7.29 -3.68 1.92
C LEU A 342 7.71 -4.92 1.11
N MET A 343 6.88 -5.34 0.17
CA MET A 343 7.17 -6.47 -0.70
C MET A 343 8.48 -6.25 -1.47
N PHE A 344 8.65 -5.08 -2.09
CA PHE A 344 9.84 -4.78 -2.85
C PHE A 344 11.08 -4.66 -1.94
N MET A 345 10.95 -4.03 -0.79
CA MET A 345 12.05 -3.95 0.18
C MET A 345 12.46 -5.34 0.70
N LYS A 346 11.50 -6.22 1.03
CA LYS A 346 11.81 -7.61 1.44
C LYS A 346 12.49 -8.40 0.32
N TYR A 347 12.05 -8.20 -0.90
CA TYR A 347 12.70 -8.83 -2.07
C TYR A 347 14.14 -8.33 -2.25
N ILE A 348 14.38 -7.01 -2.16
CA ILE A 348 15.73 -6.43 -2.23
C ILE A 348 16.59 -6.98 -1.07
N GLU A 349 16.08 -7.02 0.17
CA GLU A 349 16.79 -7.57 1.33
C GLU A 349 17.26 -9.01 1.06
N GLN A 350 16.35 -9.87 0.58
CA GLN A 350 16.66 -11.26 0.25
C GLN A 350 17.68 -11.39 -0.88
N GLN A 351 17.53 -10.64 -1.97
CA GLN A 351 18.46 -10.70 -3.10
C GLN A 351 19.82 -10.11 -2.75
N SER A 352 19.89 -9.10 -1.88
CA SER A 352 21.11 -8.39 -1.51
C SER A 352 22.21 -9.27 -0.92
N GLU A 353 21.85 -10.41 -0.33
CA GLU A 353 22.82 -11.36 0.24
C GLU A 353 23.83 -11.92 -0.79
N ASN A 354 23.52 -11.81 -2.07
CA ASN A 354 24.35 -12.30 -3.17
C ASN A 354 25.32 -11.24 -3.72
N TYR A 355 25.31 -10.01 -3.20
CA TYR A 355 26.05 -8.87 -3.74
C TYR A 355 26.93 -8.20 -2.67
N ASN A 356 28.03 -7.60 -3.12
CA ASN A 356 28.87 -6.74 -2.29
C ASN A 356 28.29 -5.33 -2.20
N ILE A 357 27.80 -4.82 -3.36
CA ILE A 357 27.29 -3.47 -3.50
C ILE A 357 25.88 -3.49 -4.11
N ILE A 358 24.99 -2.69 -3.53
CA ILE A 358 23.67 -2.38 -4.09
C ILE A 358 23.62 -0.89 -4.44
N LEU A 359 23.44 -0.59 -5.72
CA LEU A 359 23.30 0.76 -6.23
C LEU A 359 21.82 1.14 -6.29
N PHE A 360 21.48 2.25 -5.66
CA PHE A 360 20.19 2.90 -5.76
C PHE A 360 20.31 4.12 -6.68
N PRO A 361 19.83 4.05 -7.93
CA PRO A 361 19.95 5.17 -8.86
C PRO A 361 19.31 6.44 -8.32
N SER A 362 19.89 7.56 -8.63
CA SER A 362 19.32 8.86 -8.27
C SER A 362 17.94 9.05 -8.90
N ARG A 363 17.12 9.89 -8.28
CA ARG A 363 15.70 10.05 -8.49
C ARG A 363 14.91 8.88 -7.88
N ASP A 364 14.59 7.85 -8.62
CA ASP A 364 13.62 6.79 -8.26
C ASP A 364 14.11 5.85 -7.15
N GLY A 365 15.42 5.67 -6.99
CA GLY A 365 16.01 4.87 -5.91
C GLY A 365 16.12 5.59 -4.55
N PHE A 366 15.85 6.89 -4.49
CA PHE A 366 16.09 7.73 -3.32
C PHE A 366 15.32 7.28 -2.07
N PHE A 367 14.01 7.10 -2.20
CA PHE A 367 13.19 6.71 -1.05
C PHE A 367 13.62 5.33 -0.51
N LEU A 368 13.84 4.36 -1.39
CA LEU A 368 14.27 3.02 -1.00
C LEU A 368 15.63 3.05 -0.31
N TYR A 369 16.60 3.81 -0.86
CA TYR A 369 17.90 4.02 -0.22
C TYR A 369 17.75 4.57 1.20
N LYS A 370 16.96 5.63 1.39
CA LYS A 370 16.69 6.20 2.71
C LYS A 370 16.00 5.22 3.65
N ALA A 371 15.03 4.46 3.14
CA ALA A 371 14.31 3.47 3.91
C ALA A 371 15.28 2.38 4.43
N PHE A 372 16.12 1.81 3.57
CA PHE A 372 17.12 0.82 3.99
C PHE A 372 18.15 1.38 4.95
N ARG A 373 18.63 2.61 4.74
CA ARG A 373 19.51 3.29 5.69
C ARG A 373 18.86 3.44 7.07
N LYS A 374 17.55 3.66 7.13
CA LYS A 374 16.80 3.85 8.37
C LYS A 374 16.53 2.54 9.10
N ILE A 375 16.17 1.47 8.38
CA ILE A 375 15.90 0.15 8.99
C ILE A 375 17.17 -0.68 9.20
N ASN A 376 18.28 -0.35 8.53
CA ASN A 376 19.61 -0.98 8.65
C ASN A 376 19.59 -2.53 8.48
N LYS A 377 18.94 -3.02 7.41
CA LYS A 377 18.80 -4.47 7.15
C LYS A 377 19.64 -5.01 6.01
N LEU A 378 20.19 -4.17 5.15
CA LEU A 378 21.05 -4.66 4.07
C LEU A 378 22.42 -5.04 4.63
N LYS A 379 22.87 -6.25 4.30
CA LYS A 379 24.23 -6.74 4.59
C LYS A 379 25.25 -6.15 3.62
N SER A 380 24.83 -5.88 2.38
CA SER A 380 25.63 -5.29 1.32
C SER A 380 25.88 -3.81 1.56
N CYS A 381 26.96 -3.28 1.00
CA CYS A 381 27.16 -1.84 0.92
C CYS A 381 26.08 -1.22 0.05
N SER A 382 25.34 -0.25 0.57
CA SER A 382 24.29 0.46 -0.17
C SER A 382 24.75 1.86 -0.55
N ILE A 383 24.70 2.17 -1.85
CA ILE A 383 25.17 3.44 -2.40
C ILE A 383 24.02 4.14 -3.12
N TYR A 384 23.75 5.41 -2.78
CA TYR A 384 22.89 6.27 -3.60
C TYR A 384 23.72 6.74 -4.79
N PHE A 385 23.41 6.20 -5.97
CA PHE A 385 24.24 6.35 -7.17
C PHE A 385 23.69 7.46 -8.06
N TYR A 386 24.44 8.57 -8.17
CA TYR A 386 24.05 9.67 -9.02
C TYR A 386 24.13 9.28 -10.50
N THR A 387 23.00 9.20 -11.15
CA THR A 387 22.88 8.79 -12.55
C THR A 387 21.57 9.26 -13.16
N SER A 388 21.53 9.35 -14.47
CA SER A 388 20.34 9.53 -15.30
C SER A 388 20.60 8.94 -16.69
N ARG A 389 19.53 8.69 -17.45
CA ARG A 389 19.66 8.20 -18.83
C ARG A 389 20.50 9.14 -19.70
N SER A 390 20.30 10.46 -19.58
CA SER A 390 21.07 11.49 -20.32
C SER A 390 22.51 11.59 -19.80
N GLY A 391 22.70 11.66 -18.49
CA GLY A 391 24.02 11.80 -17.87
C GLY A 391 24.94 10.62 -18.19
N ILE A 392 24.43 9.39 -18.10
CA ILE A 392 25.25 8.20 -18.40
C ILE A 392 25.51 8.05 -19.88
N SER A 393 24.52 8.32 -20.74
CA SER A 393 24.68 8.24 -22.19
C SER A 393 25.72 9.24 -22.70
N SER A 394 25.75 10.47 -22.14
CA SER A 394 26.79 11.44 -22.50
C SER A 394 28.18 11.04 -21.99
N ALA A 395 28.28 10.32 -20.88
CA ALA A 395 29.56 9.84 -20.35
C ALA A 395 30.10 8.59 -21.05
N THR A 396 29.29 7.87 -21.83
CA THR A 396 29.69 6.63 -22.50
C THR A 396 29.96 6.77 -24.00
N ALA A 397 29.52 7.90 -24.63
CA ALA A 397 29.73 8.12 -26.06
C ALA A 397 31.21 8.46 -26.39
N LYS A 398 31.83 7.65 -27.26
CA LYS A 398 33.28 7.72 -27.61
C LYS A 398 33.53 8.00 -29.10
N ASN A 399 32.51 7.93 -29.94
CA ASN A 399 32.67 8.08 -31.40
C ASN A 399 31.36 8.55 -32.05
N GLU A 400 31.46 8.92 -33.35
CA GLU A 400 30.32 9.42 -34.13
C GLU A 400 29.14 8.44 -34.19
N ASN A 401 29.40 7.12 -34.26
CA ASN A 401 28.33 6.15 -34.32
C ASN A 401 27.51 6.10 -33.00
N GLU A 402 28.16 6.28 -31.87
CA GLU A 402 27.49 6.35 -30.57
C GLU A 402 26.68 7.65 -30.43
N ILE A 403 27.19 8.78 -30.97
CA ILE A 403 26.40 10.03 -31.06
C ILE A 403 25.12 9.79 -31.89
N LYS A 404 25.24 9.10 -33.04
CA LYS A 404 24.08 8.75 -33.88
C LYS A 404 23.06 7.91 -33.13
N LEU A 405 23.52 6.90 -32.38
CA LEU A 405 22.65 6.06 -31.55
C LEU A 405 21.93 6.87 -30.45
N LEU A 406 22.60 7.86 -29.87
CA LEU A 406 21.95 8.77 -28.90
C LEU A 406 20.88 9.64 -29.56
N CYS A 407 21.13 10.08 -30.80
CA CYS A 407 20.15 10.83 -31.58
C CYS A 407 18.95 9.99 -32.04
N ASP A 408 18.99 8.66 -31.99
CA ASP A 408 17.83 7.80 -32.30
C ASP A 408 16.66 8.08 -31.38
N LYS A 409 16.91 8.53 -30.16
CA LYS A 409 15.86 8.94 -29.20
C LYS A 409 15.06 10.15 -29.67
N LEU A 410 15.67 11.04 -30.43
CA LEU A 410 15.03 12.23 -30.98
C LEU A 410 13.81 11.88 -31.85
N TRP A 411 13.87 10.72 -32.53
CA TRP A 411 12.83 10.31 -33.48
C TRP A 411 11.61 9.64 -32.84
N ILE A 412 11.63 9.44 -31.53
CA ILE A 412 10.54 8.78 -30.81
C ILE A 412 9.36 9.75 -30.64
N GLU A 413 9.66 11.04 -30.30
CA GLU A 413 8.67 12.05 -30.00
C GLU A 413 8.64 13.12 -31.09
N LYS A 414 7.55 13.21 -31.85
CA LYS A 414 7.40 14.14 -32.97
C LYS A 414 7.41 15.61 -32.56
N ARG A 415 6.92 15.91 -31.35
CA ARG A 415 6.84 17.28 -30.83
C ARG A 415 8.08 17.70 -30.06
N GLN A 416 9.07 16.83 -29.90
CA GLN A 416 10.31 17.17 -29.23
C GLN A 416 11.04 18.29 -29.97
N ASN A 417 11.46 19.34 -29.25
CA ASN A 417 12.28 20.42 -29.81
C ASN A 417 13.73 19.95 -29.97
N ILE A 418 14.27 20.06 -31.19
CA ILE A 418 15.60 19.54 -31.54
C ILE A 418 16.69 20.33 -30.82
N LYS A 419 16.60 21.66 -30.77
CA LYS A 419 17.57 22.52 -30.07
C LYS A 419 17.69 22.10 -28.61
N ARG A 420 16.55 22.04 -27.91
CA ARG A 420 16.48 21.65 -26.51
C ARG A 420 17.03 20.23 -26.29
N PHE A 421 16.74 19.30 -27.19
CA PHE A 421 17.29 17.94 -27.09
C PHE A 421 18.82 17.93 -27.18
N VAL A 422 19.39 18.61 -28.20
CA VAL A 422 20.85 18.64 -28.45
C VAL A 422 21.58 19.31 -27.28
N GLU A 423 21.07 20.47 -26.83
CA GLU A 423 21.63 21.25 -25.72
C GLU A 423 21.58 20.43 -24.40
N ASN A 424 20.48 19.79 -24.12
CA ASN A 424 20.35 18.97 -22.88
C ASN A 424 21.15 17.67 -22.95
N GLN A 425 21.11 16.97 -24.09
CA GLN A 425 21.77 15.67 -24.23
C GLN A 425 23.29 15.79 -24.31
N PHE A 426 23.81 16.79 -25.09
CA PHE A 426 25.24 16.91 -25.37
C PHE A 426 25.89 18.11 -24.68
N GLN A 427 25.09 19.03 -24.12
CA GLN A 427 25.56 20.20 -23.35
C GLN A 427 26.41 21.16 -24.19
N ILE A 428 26.02 21.36 -25.42
CA ILE A 428 26.57 22.30 -26.35
C ILE A 428 25.51 23.34 -26.72
N ASP A 429 25.92 24.54 -27.01
CA ASP A 429 25.01 25.55 -27.56
C ASP A 429 24.92 25.36 -29.08
N VAL A 430 23.70 25.30 -29.60
CA VAL A 430 23.46 25.22 -31.05
C VAL A 430 22.67 26.42 -31.55
N ASP A 431 22.82 26.73 -32.85
CA ASP A 431 22.20 27.88 -33.45
C ASP A 431 20.65 27.76 -33.50
N GLU A 432 20.00 28.94 -33.69
CA GLU A 432 18.51 29.04 -33.71
C GLU A 432 17.87 28.21 -34.83
N SER A 433 18.62 27.74 -35.82
CA SER A 433 18.09 26.88 -36.87
C SER A 433 17.71 25.47 -36.41
N PHE A 434 18.07 25.11 -35.16
CA PHE A 434 17.61 23.89 -34.47
C PHE A 434 16.35 24.11 -33.64
N ASP A 435 15.86 25.35 -33.49
CA ASP A 435 14.65 25.64 -32.72
C ASP A 435 13.39 25.29 -33.51
N LEU A 436 13.23 24.02 -33.73
CA LEU A 436 12.13 23.36 -34.43
C LEU A 436 11.75 22.06 -33.70
N THR A 437 10.49 21.71 -33.76
CA THR A 437 10.07 20.35 -33.37
C THR A 437 10.54 19.33 -34.41
N VAL A 438 10.64 18.08 -34.01
CA VAL A 438 10.98 17.00 -34.94
C VAL A 438 10.00 16.92 -36.11
N GLU A 439 8.69 17.16 -35.87
CA GLU A 439 7.67 17.18 -36.92
C GLU A 439 7.91 18.31 -37.92
N GLU A 440 8.12 19.54 -37.47
CA GLU A 440 8.43 20.70 -38.32
C GLU A 440 9.73 20.52 -39.10
N ALA A 441 10.73 19.88 -38.49
CA ALA A 441 12.00 19.61 -39.14
C ALA A 441 11.87 18.52 -40.21
N LEU A 442 11.08 17.46 -39.97
CA LEU A 442 10.82 16.40 -40.94
C LEU A 442 9.95 16.85 -42.12
N GLU A 443 9.19 17.91 -42.00
CA GLU A 443 8.52 18.54 -43.15
C GLU A 443 9.51 19.22 -44.11
N LYS A 444 10.65 19.70 -43.59
CA LYS A 444 11.66 20.46 -44.37
C LYS A 444 12.86 19.60 -44.77
N TYR A 445 13.21 18.59 -43.98
CA TYR A 445 14.43 17.82 -44.12
C TYR A 445 14.18 16.36 -43.85
N ASP A 446 14.96 15.45 -44.46
CA ASP A 446 15.02 14.05 -44.05
C ASP A 446 15.84 13.88 -42.74
N LYS A 447 15.68 12.73 -42.09
CA LYS A 447 16.37 12.40 -40.83
C LYS A 447 17.89 12.53 -40.94
N ASP A 448 18.46 12.09 -42.09
CA ASP A 448 19.90 12.10 -42.31
C ASP A 448 20.44 13.53 -42.38
N LYS A 449 19.71 14.45 -42.97
CA LYS A 449 20.11 15.88 -43.04
C LYS A 449 20.09 16.50 -41.65
N ILE A 450 19.07 16.23 -40.84
CA ILE A 450 18.98 16.72 -39.45
C ILE A 450 20.16 16.14 -38.65
N LEU A 451 20.39 14.84 -38.75
CA LEU A 451 21.49 14.16 -38.08
C LEU A 451 22.86 14.72 -38.52
N ASN A 452 23.08 14.88 -39.82
CA ASN A 452 24.33 15.47 -40.35
C ASN A 452 24.54 16.90 -39.87
N LYS A 453 23.49 17.67 -39.66
CA LYS A 453 23.57 18.99 -39.08
C LYS A 453 24.01 18.95 -37.61
N ILE A 454 23.49 18.03 -36.81
CA ILE A 454 23.95 17.76 -35.42
C ILE A 454 25.43 17.34 -35.44
N LEU A 455 25.82 16.48 -36.37
CA LEU A 455 27.19 15.99 -36.47
C LEU A 455 28.22 17.04 -36.89
N GLN A 456 27.81 18.23 -37.33
CA GLN A 456 28.75 19.36 -37.51
C GLN A 456 29.40 19.77 -36.19
N TYR A 457 28.73 19.52 -35.07
CA TYR A 457 29.24 19.77 -33.70
C TYR A 457 29.93 18.54 -33.07
N LYS A 458 30.22 17.49 -33.85
CA LYS A 458 30.70 16.20 -33.31
C LYS A 458 31.96 16.31 -32.45
N GLU A 459 32.90 17.18 -32.81
CA GLU A 459 34.15 17.34 -32.06
C GLU A 459 33.89 17.96 -30.69
N GLU A 460 33.03 19.00 -30.65
CA GLU A 460 32.61 19.62 -29.40
C GLU A 460 31.79 18.62 -28.53
N ILE A 461 30.87 17.88 -29.15
CA ILE A 461 30.10 16.81 -28.45
C ILE A 461 31.04 15.79 -27.85
N LEU A 462 32.02 15.28 -28.59
CA LEU A 462 32.95 14.27 -28.09
C LEU A 462 33.85 14.79 -26.99
N ASP A 463 34.30 16.05 -27.06
CA ASP A 463 35.06 16.69 -25.98
C ASP A 463 34.21 16.78 -24.68
N LYS A 464 32.97 17.23 -24.80
CA LYS A 464 32.03 17.24 -23.65
C LYS A 464 31.79 15.83 -23.07
N CYS A 465 31.57 14.84 -23.93
CA CYS A 465 31.41 13.45 -23.52
C CYS A 465 32.64 12.90 -22.78
N LEU A 466 33.84 13.20 -23.26
CA LEU A 466 35.10 12.81 -22.62
C LEU A 466 35.24 13.47 -21.23
N ASN A 467 34.93 14.76 -21.12
CA ASN A 467 34.97 15.48 -19.85
C ASN A 467 33.95 14.90 -18.87
N ASN A 468 32.74 14.60 -19.32
CA ASN A 468 31.71 13.95 -18.50
C ASN A 468 32.15 12.55 -18.05
N HIS A 469 32.77 11.75 -18.94
CA HIS A 469 33.35 10.45 -18.61
C HIS A 469 34.39 10.58 -17.48
N ASN A 470 35.36 11.48 -17.65
CA ASN A 470 36.44 11.68 -16.67
C ASN A 470 35.89 12.10 -15.29
N ASN A 471 34.91 12.99 -15.26
CA ASN A 471 34.28 13.42 -14.00
C ASN A 471 33.48 12.29 -13.36
N TYR A 472 32.79 11.49 -14.19
CA TYR A 472 32.06 10.31 -13.71
C TYR A 472 33.00 9.25 -13.10
N MET A 473 34.15 9.00 -13.75
CA MET A 473 35.15 8.07 -13.24
C MET A 473 35.80 8.54 -11.93
N LYS A 474 35.97 9.86 -11.72
CA LYS A 474 36.37 10.41 -10.41
C LYS A 474 35.33 10.03 -9.33
N TYR A 475 34.05 10.26 -9.60
CA TYR A 475 32.97 9.92 -8.67
C TYR A 475 32.93 8.40 -8.37
N ILE A 476 33.01 7.54 -9.37
CA ILE A 476 33.02 6.08 -9.19
C ILE A 476 34.17 5.65 -8.27
N LYS A 477 35.35 6.26 -8.46
CA LYS A 477 36.52 6.00 -7.61
C LYS A 477 36.30 6.48 -6.17
N GLU A 478 35.68 7.65 -5.98
CA GLU A 478 35.39 8.20 -4.64
C GLU A 478 34.39 7.36 -3.86
N ILE A 479 33.37 6.79 -4.52
CA ILE A 479 32.37 5.93 -3.87
C ILE A 479 32.90 4.49 -3.63
N GLY A 480 34.15 4.19 -4.07
CA GLY A 480 34.84 2.95 -3.74
C GLY A 480 34.35 1.71 -4.48
N ILE A 481 33.80 1.87 -5.68
CA ILE A 481 33.52 0.72 -6.56
C ILE A 481 34.86 0.21 -7.08
N LEU A 482 35.22 -1.01 -6.69
CA LEU A 482 36.45 -1.69 -7.10
C LEU A 482 36.15 -2.74 -8.16
N ASP A 483 37.19 -3.16 -8.90
CA ASP A 483 37.09 -4.26 -9.84
C ASP A 483 36.73 -5.56 -9.10
N ASP A 484 36.01 -6.46 -9.78
CA ASP A 484 35.59 -7.79 -9.29
C ASP A 484 34.53 -7.83 -8.17
N GLU A 485 33.91 -6.71 -7.82
CA GLU A 485 32.79 -6.73 -6.88
C GLU A 485 31.48 -7.16 -7.55
N LYS A 486 30.66 -7.95 -6.84
CA LYS A 486 29.31 -8.28 -7.30
C LYS A 486 28.38 -7.12 -7.00
N ILE A 487 27.90 -6.48 -8.07
CA ILE A 487 27.07 -5.27 -8.00
C ILE A 487 25.67 -5.59 -8.52
N ALA A 488 24.65 -5.10 -7.82
CA ALA A 488 23.31 -5.03 -8.35
C ALA A 488 22.78 -3.57 -8.34
N VAL A 489 21.94 -3.26 -9.31
CA VAL A 489 21.24 -1.97 -9.43
C VAL A 489 19.77 -2.19 -9.15
N ILE A 490 19.18 -1.30 -8.34
CA ILE A 490 17.75 -1.31 -8.06
C ILE A 490 17.02 -0.45 -9.10
N ASP A 491 15.89 -0.93 -9.61
CA ASP A 491 15.04 -0.14 -10.51
C ASP A 491 13.55 -0.39 -10.20
N ILE A 492 12.68 0.55 -10.53
CA ILE A 492 11.22 0.38 -10.33
C ILE A 492 10.64 -0.38 -11.50
N VAL A 493 10.59 0.23 -12.67
CA VAL A 493 10.21 -0.43 -13.92
C VAL A 493 11.22 -0.08 -15.01
N THR A 494 11.88 -1.08 -15.56
CA THR A 494 13.02 -0.86 -16.44
C THR A 494 12.86 -1.43 -17.84
N HIS A 495 13.48 -0.74 -18.79
CA HIS A 495 13.73 -1.18 -20.14
C HIS A 495 15.22 -1.62 -20.37
N GLY A 496 16.04 -1.60 -19.32
CA GLY A 496 17.44 -2.03 -19.35
C GLY A 496 18.47 -0.98 -19.80
N THR A 497 18.03 0.19 -20.26
CA THR A 497 18.94 1.22 -20.82
C THR A 497 19.93 1.75 -19.78
N LEU A 498 19.46 2.03 -18.57
CA LEU A 498 20.28 2.59 -17.49
C LEU A 498 21.36 1.59 -17.06
N ILE A 499 20.98 0.32 -16.90
CA ILE A 499 21.90 -0.75 -16.49
C ILE A 499 23.01 -0.95 -17.49
N LYS A 500 22.66 -1.00 -18.79
CA LYS A 500 23.67 -1.07 -19.85
C LYS A 500 24.65 0.07 -19.76
N GLY A 501 24.16 1.31 -19.60
CA GLY A 501 25.01 2.50 -19.45
C GLY A 501 25.93 2.43 -18.22
N ILE A 502 25.43 1.96 -17.07
CA ILE A 502 26.25 1.80 -15.86
C ILE A 502 27.32 0.71 -16.10
N SER A 503 26.93 -0.45 -16.67
CA SER A 503 27.85 -1.56 -16.97
C SER A 503 28.97 -1.13 -17.93
N ASP A 504 28.62 -0.38 -18.98
CA ASP A 504 29.60 0.15 -19.93
C ASP A 504 30.55 1.18 -19.31
N LEU A 505 30.04 1.98 -18.37
CA LEU A 505 30.82 2.99 -17.68
C LEU A 505 31.85 2.38 -16.73
N ILE A 506 31.42 1.42 -15.90
CA ILE A 506 32.30 0.75 -14.93
C ILE A 506 33.08 -0.43 -15.52
N GLN A 507 32.82 -0.77 -16.80
CA GLN A 507 33.41 -1.91 -17.54
C GLN A 507 33.28 -3.25 -16.81
N GLN A 508 32.17 -3.44 -16.11
CA GLN A 508 31.87 -4.61 -15.33
C GLN A 508 30.41 -5.04 -15.54
N GLU A 509 30.18 -6.34 -15.45
CA GLU A 509 28.84 -6.89 -15.48
C GLU A 509 28.08 -6.62 -14.18
N ILE A 510 26.86 -6.09 -14.30
CA ILE A 510 26.01 -5.78 -13.16
C ILE A 510 24.66 -6.49 -13.28
N ASP A 511 24.08 -6.84 -12.13
CA ASP A 511 22.76 -7.45 -12.05
C ASP A 511 21.69 -6.39 -11.81
N LEU A 512 20.46 -6.71 -12.19
CA LEU A 512 19.27 -5.87 -11.95
C LEU A 512 18.36 -6.52 -10.93
N ILE A 513 17.90 -5.73 -9.97
CA ILE A 513 16.79 -6.07 -9.08
C ILE A 513 15.70 -5.04 -9.29
N ALA A 514 14.57 -5.44 -9.87
CA ALA A 514 13.50 -4.55 -10.24
C ALA A 514 12.15 -4.93 -9.60
N LEU A 515 11.30 -3.93 -9.38
CA LEU A 515 9.91 -4.18 -9.05
C LEU A 515 9.18 -4.79 -10.26
N GLY A 516 9.40 -4.22 -11.45
CA GLY A 516 8.85 -4.71 -12.69
C GLY A 516 9.79 -4.55 -13.87
N THR A 517 9.63 -5.41 -14.88
CA THR A 517 10.37 -5.31 -16.15
C THR A 517 9.39 -5.31 -17.32
N SER A 518 9.57 -4.37 -18.23
CA SER A 518 8.99 -4.48 -19.58
C SER A 518 9.84 -5.43 -20.45
N ASN A 519 9.40 -5.74 -21.65
CA ASN A 519 10.20 -6.51 -22.61
C ASN A 519 11.56 -5.84 -22.83
N ILE A 520 12.57 -6.29 -22.08
CA ILE A 520 13.94 -5.80 -22.24
C ILE A 520 14.48 -6.40 -23.53
N PRO A 521 14.84 -5.57 -24.53
CA PRO A 521 15.49 -6.08 -25.73
C PRO A 521 16.81 -6.77 -25.34
N ASN A 522 17.06 -7.97 -25.89
CA ASN A 522 18.31 -8.74 -25.64
C ASN A 522 19.58 -7.91 -25.89
N ARG A 523 19.49 -6.86 -26.72
CA ARG A 523 20.60 -5.93 -26.97
C ARG A 523 21.10 -5.15 -25.74
N TYR A 524 20.29 -5.07 -24.67
CA TYR A 524 20.66 -4.34 -23.45
C TYR A 524 21.17 -5.26 -22.34
N ILE A 525 20.76 -6.54 -22.34
CA ILE A 525 21.20 -7.52 -21.35
C ILE A 525 21.44 -8.84 -22.08
N ASP A 526 22.70 -9.21 -22.19
CA ASP A 526 23.10 -10.42 -22.90
C ASP A 526 22.78 -11.71 -22.13
N ASP A 527 22.66 -11.63 -20.80
CA ASP A 527 22.27 -12.73 -19.92
C ASP A 527 21.02 -12.42 -19.11
N ILE A 528 19.93 -13.10 -19.42
CA ILE A 528 18.62 -13.01 -18.76
C ILE A 528 18.70 -13.39 -17.27
N LYS A 529 19.66 -14.23 -16.87
CA LYS A 529 19.84 -14.64 -15.47
C LYS A 529 20.22 -13.48 -14.54
N ARG A 530 20.68 -12.36 -15.09
CA ARG A 530 21.06 -11.17 -14.35
C ARG A 530 19.91 -10.27 -13.99
N VAL A 531 18.71 -10.55 -14.49
CA VAL A 531 17.53 -9.74 -14.21
C VAL A 531 16.65 -10.47 -13.23
N LYS A 532 16.45 -9.87 -12.07
CA LYS A 532 15.57 -10.34 -11.00
C LYS A 532 14.44 -9.36 -10.84
N SER A 533 13.21 -9.78 -11.06
CA SER A 533 12.05 -8.91 -10.94
C SER A 533 10.84 -9.61 -10.31
N ILE A 534 10.01 -8.85 -9.60
CA ILE A 534 8.79 -9.35 -8.97
C ILE A 534 7.69 -9.50 -10.02
N TYR A 535 7.51 -8.45 -10.83
CA TYR A 535 6.51 -8.40 -11.90
C TYR A 535 7.19 -8.42 -13.26
N GLY A 536 6.67 -9.23 -14.17
CA GLY A 536 7.25 -9.42 -15.49
C GLY A 536 8.16 -10.62 -15.56
N ASN A 537 8.30 -11.15 -16.78
CA ASN A 537 9.25 -12.23 -17.09
C ASN A 537 9.89 -11.93 -18.43
N ILE A 538 11.21 -11.83 -18.44
CA ILE A 538 12.00 -11.56 -19.65
C ILE A 538 11.89 -12.71 -20.66
N ASN A 539 11.57 -13.91 -20.20
CA ASN A 539 11.47 -15.12 -21.01
C ASN A 539 10.09 -15.33 -21.65
N VAL A 540 9.17 -14.41 -21.58
CA VAL A 540 7.85 -14.62 -22.17
C VAL A 540 7.94 -14.45 -23.69
N THR A 541 8.16 -15.58 -24.36
CA THR A 541 7.63 -15.79 -25.70
C THR A 541 6.16 -15.45 -25.71
N LYS A 542 5.73 -14.65 -26.61
CA LYS A 542 4.40 -14.28 -27.15
C LYS A 542 3.09 -14.78 -26.49
N ASP A 543 3.12 -15.57 -25.44
CA ASP A 543 1.92 -16.07 -24.75
C ASP A 543 1.46 -15.11 -23.66
N TYR A 544 0.49 -14.39 -24.00
CA TYR A 544 -0.23 -13.31 -23.34
C TYR A 544 -0.97 -13.72 -22.08
N MET A 545 -0.32 -14.04 -20.98
CA MET A 545 -1.04 -14.07 -19.70
C MET A 545 -0.16 -13.75 -18.50
N GLN A 546 0.34 -12.53 -18.46
CA GLN A 546 0.73 -11.96 -17.17
C GLN A 546 -0.16 -10.74 -16.88
N ILE A 547 -1.25 -11.02 -16.16
CA ILE A 547 -2.26 -10.06 -15.70
C ILE A 547 -1.63 -8.91 -14.88
N SER A 548 -0.46 -9.13 -14.30
CA SER A 548 0.19 -8.19 -13.39
C SER A 548 0.93 -7.01 -14.06
N LEU A 549 1.32 -7.13 -15.34
CA LEU A 549 2.05 -6.03 -16.00
C LEU A 549 1.14 -4.90 -16.47
N SER A 550 -0.10 -5.18 -16.87
CA SER A 550 -1.04 -4.16 -17.32
C SER A 550 -1.40 -3.18 -16.19
N ASP A 551 -1.57 -3.70 -14.98
CA ASP A 551 -1.97 -2.88 -13.83
C ASP A 551 -0.78 -2.07 -13.27
N LEU A 552 0.41 -2.67 -13.23
CA LEU A 552 1.63 -1.98 -12.85
C LEU A 552 2.03 -0.92 -13.90
N SER A 553 1.78 -1.19 -15.20
CA SER A 553 2.12 -0.26 -16.28
C SER A 553 1.42 1.09 -16.18
N GLU A 554 0.26 1.15 -15.55
CA GLU A 554 -0.46 2.41 -15.31
C GLU A 554 -0.05 3.10 -13.99
N LEU A 555 0.47 2.35 -13.02
CA LEU A 555 0.82 2.85 -11.69
C LEU A 555 2.32 3.07 -11.49
N HIS A 556 3.17 2.52 -12.39
CA HIS A 556 4.63 2.61 -12.22
C HIS A 556 5.12 4.06 -12.13
N LEU A 557 4.61 4.93 -13.00
CA LEU A 557 4.99 6.34 -13.00
C LEU A 557 4.66 7.03 -11.66
N LEU A 558 3.52 6.69 -11.06
CA LEU A 558 3.16 7.21 -9.74
C LEU A 558 4.11 6.69 -8.65
N ILE A 559 4.54 5.42 -8.73
CA ILE A 559 5.53 4.87 -7.80
C ILE A 559 6.88 5.58 -7.98
N GLU A 560 7.36 5.74 -9.22
CA GLU A 560 8.61 6.43 -9.53
C GLU A 560 8.61 7.86 -8.97
N ILE A 561 7.54 8.62 -9.22
CA ILE A 561 7.41 10.00 -8.71
C ILE A 561 7.44 10.03 -7.19
N LEU A 562 6.64 9.20 -6.53
CA LEU A 562 6.52 9.22 -5.06
C LEU A 562 7.79 8.72 -4.35
N TYR A 563 8.63 7.94 -5.03
CA TYR A 563 9.93 7.50 -4.49
C TYR A 563 11.08 8.43 -4.86
N SER A 564 10.83 9.41 -5.74
CA SER A 564 11.85 10.29 -6.28
C SER A 564 12.56 11.15 -5.22
N SER A 565 13.77 11.57 -5.57
CA SER A 565 14.56 12.50 -4.77
C SER A 565 13.94 13.89 -4.71
N TRP A 566 14.39 14.67 -3.76
CA TRP A 566 14.00 16.09 -3.63
C TRP A 566 14.84 17.02 -4.48
N ASP A 567 15.91 16.49 -5.08
CA ASP A 567 16.73 17.18 -6.08
C ASP A 567 16.11 16.93 -7.46
N GLY A 568 16.36 17.83 -8.39
CA GLY A 568 15.96 17.64 -9.79
C GLY A 568 16.67 16.45 -10.44
N GLN A 569 16.40 16.25 -11.72
CA GLN A 569 17.07 15.20 -12.49
C GLN A 569 18.58 15.44 -12.53
N PHE A 570 19.37 14.39 -12.22
CA PHE A 570 20.81 14.45 -12.35
C PHE A 570 21.23 14.68 -13.80
N LEU A 571 22.09 15.66 -14.02
CA LEU A 571 22.63 15.98 -15.33
C LEU A 571 24.03 15.39 -15.55
N ARG A 572 24.97 15.74 -14.68
CA ARG A 572 26.38 15.39 -14.75
C ARG A 572 27.10 15.74 -13.46
N PHE A 573 28.38 15.44 -13.41
CA PHE A 573 29.30 15.98 -12.39
C PHE A 573 30.02 17.23 -12.93
N ASP A 574 30.26 18.18 -12.06
CA ASP A 574 31.16 19.29 -12.34
C ASP A 574 32.65 18.85 -12.29
N GLU A 575 33.58 19.75 -12.56
CA GLU A 575 35.03 19.48 -12.56
C GLU A 575 35.55 19.03 -11.17
N ASN A 576 34.83 19.36 -10.11
CA ASN A 576 35.14 19.02 -8.72
C ASN A 576 34.45 17.74 -8.23
N GLY A 577 33.73 17.02 -9.11
CA GLY A 577 33.00 15.80 -8.77
C GLY A 577 31.66 16.05 -8.07
N LYS A 578 31.14 17.27 -8.03
CA LYS A 578 29.82 17.55 -7.45
C LYS A 578 28.71 17.29 -8.46
N PRO A 579 27.60 16.64 -8.04
CA PRO A 579 26.47 16.41 -8.92
C PRO A 579 25.76 17.71 -9.25
N LEU A 580 25.42 17.89 -10.54
CA LEU A 580 24.60 18.98 -11.06
C LEU A 580 23.23 18.42 -11.44
N PHE A 581 22.20 19.19 -11.14
CA PHE A 581 20.80 18.82 -11.37
C PHE A 581 20.09 19.84 -12.23
N LEU A 582 19.02 19.44 -12.90
CA LEU A 582 18.09 20.36 -13.52
C LEU A 582 17.51 21.31 -12.49
N LYS A 583 17.40 22.59 -12.83
CA LYS A 583 16.97 23.65 -11.91
C LYS A 583 15.46 23.61 -11.62
N ASP A 584 14.67 23.15 -12.58
CA ASP A 584 13.22 23.13 -12.47
C ASP A 584 12.79 21.81 -11.82
N SER A 585 11.96 21.94 -10.79
CA SER A 585 11.37 20.78 -10.12
C SER A 585 10.30 20.16 -11.00
N GLU A 586 10.45 18.89 -11.31
CA GLU A 586 9.46 18.11 -12.04
C GLU A 586 8.19 17.85 -11.22
N TYR A 587 8.25 18.03 -9.87
CA TYR A 587 7.18 17.69 -8.94
C TYR A 587 7.07 18.68 -7.78
N ASP A 588 5.94 18.61 -7.06
CA ASP A 588 5.78 19.27 -5.77
C ASP A 588 6.64 18.55 -4.70
N ILE A 589 7.80 19.10 -4.41
CA ILE A 589 8.78 18.55 -3.45
C ILE A 589 8.20 18.47 -2.03
N GLU A 590 7.35 19.40 -1.63
CA GLU A 590 6.74 19.40 -0.30
C GLU A 590 5.77 18.23 -0.15
N LEU A 591 5.01 17.95 -1.20
CA LEU A 591 4.14 16.78 -1.29
C LEU A 591 4.95 15.49 -1.14
N LEU A 592 6.05 15.36 -1.91
CA LEU A 592 6.93 14.18 -1.85
C LEU A 592 7.46 13.96 -0.44
N LYS A 593 7.96 15.02 0.21
CA LYS A 593 8.48 14.95 1.57
C LYS A 593 7.42 14.47 2.57
N LYS A 594 6.20 15.00 2.49
CA LYS A 594 5.10 14.61 3.36
C LYS A 594 4.71 13.14 3.15
N PHE A 595 4.53 12.73 1.90
CA PHE A 595 4.21 11.34 1.57
C PHE A 595 5.31 10.37 2.04
N GLN A 596 6.58 10.65 1.70
CA GLN A 596 7.72 9.81 2.06
C GLN A 596 7.91 9.72 3.58
N LEU A 597 7.63 10.79 4.31
CA LEU A 597 7.66 10.79 5.77
C LEU A 597 6.61 9.83 6.36
N GLU A 598 5.38 9.90 5.86
CA GLU A 598 4.31 9.02 6.34
C GLU A 598 4.60 7.55 5.97
N LEU A 599 5.01 7.28 4.73
CA LEU A 599 5.36 5.92 4.31
C LEU A 599 6.53 5.35 5.14
N MET A 600 7.54 6.17 5.45
CA MET A 600 8.66 5.77 6.31
C MET A 600 8.21 5.40 7.72
N LYS A 601 7.31 6.16 8.33
CA LYS A 601 6.74 5.85 9.65
C LYS A 601 6.02 4.50 9.62
N LEU A 602 5.17 4.26 8.61
CA LEU A 602 4.44 3.02 8.46
C LEU A 602 5.38 1.82 8.29
N ILE A 603 6.43 1.96 7.46
CA ILE A 603 7.45 0.92 7.29
C ILE A 603 8.13 0.61 8.63
N GLN A 604 8.58 1.63 9.36
CA GLN A 604 9.25 1.43 10.65
C GLN A 604 8.37 0.74 11.70
N GLU A 605 7.05 0.98 11.66
CA GLU A 605 6.11 0.34 12.58
C GLU A 605 5.98 -1.17 12.36
N ILE A 606 6.08 -1.66 11.11
CA ILE A 606 5.70 -3.04 10.82
C ILE A 606 6.73 -3.88 10.06
N TYR A 607 7.86 -3.30 9.62
CA TYR A 607 8.85 -4.02 8.78
C TYR A 607 9.35 -5.32 9.41
N GLU A 608 9.59 -5.31 10.72
CA GLU A 608 10.10 -6.46 11.48
C GLU A 608 9.06 -7.57 11.69
N ASP A 609 7.79 -7.24 11.52
CA ASP A 609 6.70 -8.20 11.69
C ASP A 609 6.59 -9.18 10.51
N PHE A 610 7.30 -8.89 9.41
CA PHE A 610 7.29 -9.68 8.18
C PHE A 610 8.67 -10.27 7.90
N SER A 611 8.75 -11.61 7.95
CA SER A 611 9.95 -12.37 7.57
C SER A 611 9.84 -13.01 6.19
N ASP A 612 8.61 -13.20 5.70
CA ASP A 612 8.30 -13.99 4.52
C ASP A 612 7.84 -13.12 3.35
N GLU A 613 7.76 -13.74 2.18
CA GLU A 613 7.31 -13.10 0.95
C GLU A 613 5.87 -12.59 1.08
N ILE A 614 5.65 -11.33 0.71
CA ILE A 614 4.32 -10.73 0.63
C ILE A 614 3.70 -11.08 -0.72
N ASN A 615 2.43 -11.48 -0.69
CA ASN A 615 1.69 -11.84 -1.90
C ASN A 615 1.66 -10.68 -2.91
N LYS A 616 2.25 -10.90 -4.09
CA LYS A 616 2.38 -9.87 -5.12
C LYS A 616 1.03 -9.38 -5.68
N SER A 617 0.04 -10.26 -5.84
CA SER A 617 -1.29 -9.88 -6.29
C SER A 617 -2.00 -9.03 -5.23
N PHE A 618 -1.86 -9.37 -3.96
CA PHE A 618 -2.37 -8.59 -2.85
C PHE A 618 -1.76 -7.17 -2.82
N ALA A 619 -0.44 -7.07 -2.90
CA ALA A 619 0.26 -5.79 -2.87
C ALA A 619 -0.22 -4.85 -4.01
N LEU A 620 -0.41 -5.41 -5.20
CA LEU A 620 -0.90 -4.66 -6.35
C LEU A 620 -2.39 -4.29 -6.21
N ASP A 621 -3.24 -5.18 -5.68
CA ASP A 621 -4.67 -4.90 -5.47
C ASP A 621 -4.91 -3.82 -4.41
N VAL A 622 -4.06 -3.75 -3.37
CA VAL A 622 -4.11 -2.64 -2.40
C VAL A 622 -3.73 -1.33 -3.09
N LEU A 623 -2.67 -1.30 -3.89
CA LEU A 623 -2.30 -0.11 -4.64
C LEU A 623 -3.39 0.30 -5.66
N ASN A 624 -4.02 -0.67 -6.33
CA ASN A 624 -5.14 -0.43 -7.22
C ASN A 624 -6.39 0.17 -6.53
N SER A 625 -6.42 0.19 -5.20
CA SER A 625 -7.51 0.86 -4.46
C SER A 625 -7.51 2.38 -4.60
N ILE A 626 -6.44 2.96 -5.17
CA ILE A 626 -6.39 4.39 -5.51
C ILE A 626 -7.27 4.78 -6.71
N ARG A 627 -7.74 3.82 -7.50
CA ARG A 627 -8.54 4.09 -8.70
C ARG A 627 -9.93 4.63 -8.35
N GLY A 628 -10.49 5.48 -9.24
CA GLY A 628 -11.72 6.23 -8.98
C GLY A 628 -12.99 5.41 -8.75
N GLU A 629 -13.03 4.17 -9.19
CA GLU A 629 -14.12 3.26 -8.86
C GLU A 629 -14.10 2.81 -7.39
N LYS A 630 -12.92 2.80 -6.73
CA LYS A 630 -12.72 2.37 -5.36
C LYS A 630 -12.50 3.52 -4.37
N SER A 631 -11.93 4.64 -4.83
CA SER A 631 -11.59 5.76 -3.96
C SER A 631 -11.96 7.11 -4.55
N ILE A 632 -12.07 8.10 -3.66
CA ILE A 632 -12.17 9.51 -4.00
C ILE A 632 -10.91 10.17 -3.46
N ILE A 633 -10.15 10.85 -4.32
CA ILE A 633 -9.00 11.63 -3.90
C ILE A 633 -9.44 13.07 -3.71
N ALA A 634 -9.18 13.65 -2.54
CA ALA A 634 -9.51 15.03 -2.25
C ALA A 634 -8.84 15.99 -3.26
N ASP A 635 -9.59 17.00 -3.70
CA ASP A 635 -9.15 17.92 -4.75
C ASP A 635 -7.82 18.60 -4.43
N GLU A 636 -7.65 19.06 -3.19
CA GLU A 636 -6.41 19.69 -2.72
C GLU A 636 -5.18 18.79 -2.86
N MET A 637 -5.35 17.49 -2.69
CA MET A 637 -4.28 16.52 -2.88
C MET A 637 -4.10 16.21 -4.35
N ARG A 638 -5.19 15.93 -5.07
CA ARG A 638 -5.17 15.56 -6.48
C ARG A 638 -4.50 16.61 -7.34
N ASP A 639 -4.83 17.88 -7.11
CA ASP A 639 -4.36 19.00 -7.95
C ASP A 639 -2.87 19.29 -7.78
N ARG A 640 -2.24 18.80 -6.73
CA ARG A 640 -0.79 18.89 -6.48
C ARG A 640 0.03 17.81 -7.19
N PHE A 641 -0.59 16.74 -7.68
CA PHE A 641 0.10 15.63 -8.38
C PHE A 641 0.28 15.95 -9.87
N VAL A 642 0.85 17.10 -10.15
CA VAL A 642 1.22 17.50 -11.51
C VAL A 642 2.67 17.09 -11.75
N PHE A 643 2.90 16.37 -12.83
CA PHE A 643 4.21 15.97 -13.30
C PHE A 643 4.55 16.76 -14.55
N ASN A 644 5.72 17.39 -14.54
CA ASN A 644 6.28 18.12 -15.68
C ASN A 644 7.48 17.31 -16.21
N ASP A 645 7.32 16.61 -17.32
CA ASP A 645 8.46 15.97 -17.97
C ASP A 645 9.25 17.03 -18.75
N PRO A 646 10.54 17.26 -18.43
CA PRO A 646 11.35 18.24 -19.13
C PRO A 646 11.67 17.87 -20.58
N TYR A 647 11.35 16.64 -21.00
CA TYR A 647 11.63 16.13 -22.34
C TYR A 647 10.38 15.86 -23.17
N ASP A 648 9.19 15.89 -22.57
CA ASP A 648 7.92 15.58 -23.24
C ASP A 648 6.85 16.63 -22.92
N ASP A 649 6.60 17.51 -23.88
CA ASP A 649 5.61 18.59 -23.76
C ASP A 649 4.16 18.08 -23.72
N GLU A 650 3.86 16.85 -24.15
CA GLU A 650 2.51 16.23 -24.02
C GLU A 650 2.24 15.71 -22.61
N ILE A 651 3.29 15.31 -21.88
CA ILE A 651 3.20 14.91 -20.48
C ILE A 651 3.20 16.15 -19.57
N LEU A 652 3.61 17.31 -20.08
CA LEU A 652 3.57 18.59 -19.38
C LEU A 652 2.18 18.83 -18.78
N ASN A 653 2.14 19.04 -17.47
CA ASN A 653 0.93 19.28 -16.69
C ASN A 653 -0.05 18.10 -16.64
N THR A 654 0.42 16.86 -16.81
CA THR A 654 -0.43 15.71 -16.59
C THR A 654 -0.62 15.48 -15.09
N ASN A 655 -1.85 15.67 -14.63
CA ASN A 655 -2.24 15.23 -13.30
C ASN A 655 -2.43 13.70 -13.31
N ILE A 656 -1.41 12.99 -12.81
CA ILE A 656 -1.36 11.51 -12.85
C ILE A 656 -2.47 10.90 -12.01
N LEU A 657 -2.73 11.46 -10.82
CA LEU A 657 -3.82 10.98 -9.96
C LEU A 657 -5.19 11.21 -10.62
N TYR A 658 -5.35 12.32 -11.34
CA TYR A 658 -6.58 12.58 -12.08
C TYR A 658 -6.81 11.55 -13.18
N LYS A 659 -5.76 11.19 -13.96
CA LYS A 659 -5.85 10.14 -14.98
C LYS A 659 -6.22 8.78 -14.38
N ILE A 660 -5.56 8.40 -13.29
CA ILE A 660 -5.78 7.12 -12.61
C ILE A 660 -7.17 7.09 -11.94
N ASN A 661 -7.61 8.19 -11.36
CA ASN A 661 -8.87 8.26 -10.62
C ASN A 661 -10.10 8.45 -11.55
N LYS A 662 -9.93 8.96 -12.76
CA LYS A 662 -11.01 9.14 -13.74
C LYS A 662 -11.34 7.86 -14.51
N ARG A 663 -10.42 6.89 -14.54
CA ARG A 663 -10.61 5.54 -15.11
C ARG A 663 -11.08 4.57 -14.05
#